data_87ee1e42b4a088718948dd53f9fc6351
#
_entry.id   87ee1e42b4a088718948dd53f9fc6351
#
_cell.length_a   1.000
_cell.length_b   1.000
_cell.length_c   1.000
_cell.angle_alpha   90.00
_cell.angle_beta   90.00
_cell.angle_gamma   90.00
#
_symmetry.space_group_name_H-M   'P 1'
#
loop_
_entity.id
_entity.type
_entity.pdbx_description
1 polymer ?
#
loop_
_entity_poly.entity_id
_entity_poly.type
_entity_poly.pdbx_seq_one_letter_code
_entity_poly.pdbx_strand_id
1 'polypeptide(L)'
;MAQGTVQVTHTGTSRWRRRTGEYASLAAALEAAGDGDILTVAPGTYRENLVIERAVTLRGPESAVGSVRIAPADGVPLTVRASACLQDLHVEGQDTTAPALLVEDGTPELTGLRISTRSAAGLEVRGAARPTVRRCTVDNPAGVGIAVLDGAGGVFEECEVVSAGQSGVSVRGGGHPRLEQCRVHHTSGAGLTVTGEGSGLEAIGCEVYEVKGAGVQIASRASAHLSDSTVHRTSADGVTLDTDAVLTLSDCEIHDIPENAIDLRSRSVLTLTRSNVRRFGRNGLSVWDPGTRVDANQCEIHDSTGDYPAVWISDGATAVLDSCRVHDVPDALFVLDRGSRVDVVDSDLSQIRNTAVSVSDGATAQLDDCRIREASTGAWFRDHGSGGTLAGCTIDAAQTGVIVSKGADPVIERCTVTSPAEAGFYVSAEGRGTFRSCRVTGSGGYGFHVMDGCRTTLSRCRTERCARGGYEFADPALLLVEDSSSDESGVITAAERGAPAPPVSALTMFPPAAPPVSAGLLTAVLPEPSGPAAPVPGPPPSGPRRTSEAVLGELDALVGLESVKREVRSLTNMIEVGRRRQEAGLKAASVRRHLVFTGSPGTGKTTVARLYGEILAALGVLERGHLVEVSRVDLVGEHIGSTAIRTQEAFDRARGGVLFIDEAYALSPEDSGRDFGKEAIDTLVKLMEDHREAVVVIVAGYTAEMERFLSVNPGVASRFSRTITFQDYDAGELLRIVEQQADEHEYRLADGTDEALVKYFSAVPKGPAFGNGRTARQTFESMVERHAGRVAELSEADKDALTLLYPEDLPEPPEPF
;
A
#
# COMPACT_ATOMS: atom_id res chain seq x y z
N MET A 1 10.95 -10.85 61.16
CA MET A 1 11.23 -11.70 60.01
C MET A 1 12.77 -11.75 59.91
N ALA A 2 13.35 -12.93 60.08
CA ALA A 2 14.78 -13.11 60.09
C ALA A 2 15.37 -12.66 58.76
N GLN A 3 16.34 -11.72 58.75
CA GLN A 3 17.18 -11.38 57.62
C GLN A 3 18.03 -12.62 57.31
N GLY A 4 17.68 -13.34 56.23
CA GLY A 4 18.46 -14.45 55.76
C GLY A 4 19.79 -13.94 55.19
N THR A 5 20.89 -14.45 55.69
CA THR A 5 22.21 -14.20 55.16
C THR A 5 22.37 -14.73 53.77
N VAL A 6 22.95 -13.90 52.89
CA VAL A 6 23.24 -14.26 51.49
C VAL A 6 24.56 -15.03 51.42
N GLN A 7 24.54 -16.26 50.95
CA GLN A 7 25.76 -17.03 50.72
C GLN A 7 26.39 -16.66 49.38
N VAL A 8 27.55 -16.04 49.42
CA VAL A 8 28.39 -15.69 48.26
C VAL A 8 29.73 -16.35 48.40
N THR A 9 30.13 -17.12 47.39
CA THR A 9 31.51 -17.63 47.33
C THR A 9 32.38 -16.61 46.59
N HIS A 10 33.32 -15.98 47.32
CA HIS A 10 34.25 -14.99 46.83
C HIS A 10 35.54 -15.65 46.43
N THR A 11 36.03 -15.45 45.21
CA THR A 11 37.33 -15.91 44.71
C THR A 11 38.09 -14.69 44.27
N GLY A 12 39.13 -14.29 45.09
CA GLY A 12 39.94 -13.11 44.86
C GLY A 12 41.15 -13.39 44.00
N THR A 13 41.73 -12.35 43.38
CA THR A 13 42.92 -12.37 42.53
C THR A 13 44.23 -12.49 43.29
N SER A 14 44.25 -12.28 44.61
CA SER A 14 45.45 -12.48 45.44
C SER A 14 45.59 -13.96 45.79
N ARG A 15 46.74 -14.56 45.43
CA ARG A 15 47.08 -15.96 45.58
C ARG A 15 46.43 -16.67 46.77
N TRP A 16 45.48 -17.63 46.48
CA TRP A 16 45.02 -18.66 47.37
C TRP A 16 44.10 -18.28 48.54
N ARG A 17 42.95 -17.63 48.29
CA ARG A 17 41.86 -17.70 49.31
C ARG A 17 40.47 -17.81 48.62
N ARG A 18 39.90 -19.02 48.68
CA ARG A 18 38.46 -19.19 48.55
C ARG A 18 37.85 -18.85 49.90
N ARG A 19 37.10 -17.77 50.01
CA ARG A 19 36.29 -17.45 51.20
C ARG A 19 34.83 -17.56 50.83
N THR A 20 34.09 -18.49 51.51
CA THR A 20 32.65 -18.45 51.55
C THR A 20 32.30 -17.42 52.62
N GLY A 21 31.79 -16.27 52.22
CA GLY A 21 31.32 -15.21 53.14
C GLY A 21 29.79 -15.20 53.21
N GLU A 22 29.28 -15.04 54.40
CA GLU A 22 27.87 -14.66 54.60
C GLU A 22 27.80 -13.14 54.60
N TYR A 23 27.06 -12.59 53.64
CA TYR A 23 26.82 -11.15 53.56
C TYR A 23 25.37 -10.85 53.96
N ALA A 24 25.13 -9.63 54.46
CA ALA A 24 23.77 -9.21 54.81
C ALA A 24 22.89 -9.03 53.56
N SER A 25 23.48 -8.74 52.39
CA SER A 25 22.81 -8.57 51.11
C SER A 25 23.77 -8.81 49.96
N LEU A 26 23.28 -8.94 48.75
CA LEU A 26 24.12 -9.03 47.53
C LEU A 26 24.81 -7.70 47.22
N ALA A 27 24.14 -6.57 47.50
CA ALA A 27 24.77 -5.25 47.41
C ALA A 27 25.99 -5.11 48.32
N ALA A 28 25.89 -5.59 49.58
CA ALA A 28 27.04 -5.58 50.54
C ALA A 28 28.18 -6.48 50.06
N ALA A 29 27.91 -7.58 49.38
CA ALA A 29 28.93 -8.42 48.76
C ALA A 29 29.67 -7.72 47.58
N LEU A 30 28.93 -6.98 46.75
CA LEU A 30 29.46 -6.16 45.66
C LEU A 30 30.34 -5.00 46.18
N GLU A 31 29.90 -4.32 47.24
CA GLU A 31 30.68 -3.26 47.87
C GLU A 31 32.00 -3.76 48.49
N ALA A 32 31.99 -5.00 49.01
CA ALA A 32 33.17 -5.61 49.59
C ALA A 32 34.15 -6.20 48.56
N ALA A 33 33.72 -6.38 47.32
CA ALA A 33 34.51 -6.99 46.28
C ALA A 33 35.52 -6.01 45.68
N GLY A 34 36.71 -6.49 45.35
CA GLY A 34 37.72 -5.77 44.58
C GLY A 34 37.68 -6.07 43.08
N ASP A 35 38.40 -5.27 42.29
CA ASP A 35 38.50 -5.53 40.84
C ASP A 35 39.10 -6.92 40.57
N GLY A 36 38.47 -7.65 39.63
CA GLY A 36 38.82 -9.00 39.24
C GLY A 36 38.30 -10.10 40.18
N ASP A 37 37.57 -9.76 41.21
CA ASP A 37 36.95 -10.74 42.10
C ASP A 37 35.78 -11.47 41.45
N ILE A 38 35.60 -12.75 41.78
CA ILE A 38 34.50 -13.58 41.27
C ILE A 38 33.52 -13.85 42.42
N LEU A 39 32.31 -13.41 42.27
CA LEU A 39 31.17 -13.63 43.16
C LEU A 39 30.24 -14.70 42.59
N THR A 40 30.26 -15.89 43.17
CA THR A 40 29.26 -16.92 42.81
C THR A 40 28.10 -16.85 43.80
N VAL A 41 26.94 -16.55 43.27
CA VAL A 41 25.71 -16.29 44.07
C VAL A 41 24.92 -17.59 44.27
N ALA A 42 24.42 -17.82 45.46
CA ALA A 42 23.55 -18.97 45.74
C ALA A 42 22.18 -18.80 45.04
N PRO A 43 21.51 -19.91 44.66
CA PRO A 43 20.15 -19.86 44.14
C PRO A 43 19.19 -19.15 45.11
N GLY A 44 18.38 -18.23 44.57
CA GLY A 44 17.42 -17.48 45.37
C GLY A 44 16.87 -16.26 44.66
N THR A 45 15.93 -15.57 45.31
CA THR A 45 15.39 -14.30 44.80
C THR A 45 15.91 -13.14 45.63
N TYR A 46 16.64 -12.21 44.99
CA TYR A 46 17.26 -11.05 45.58
C TYR A 46 16.43 -9.82 45.21
N ARG A 47 15.82 -9.21 46.25
CA ARG A 47 14.92 -8.04 46.10
C ARG A 47 15.68 -6.74 46.31
N GLU A 48 16.76 -6.58 45.58
CA GLU A 48 17.69 -5.46 45.74
C GLU A 48 17.95 -4.81 44.36
N ASN A 49 18.09 -3.48 44.36
CA ASN A 49 18.59 -2.76 43.19
C ASN A 49 20.13 -2.80 43.26
N LEU A 50 20.75 -3.46 42.30
CA LEU A 50 22.19 -3.66 42.30
C LEU A 50 22.89 -2.65 41.36
N VAL A 51 23.99 -2.05 41.85
CA VAL A 51 24.85 -1.20 41.03
C VAL A 51 26.25 -1.81 41.03
N ILE A 52 26.81 -2.06 39.84
CA ILE A 52 28.13 -2.63 39.66
C ILE A 52 29.06 -1.53 39.16
N GLU A 53 29.93 -1.05 40.02
CA GLU A 53 30.87 0.06 39.74
C GLU A 53 32.34 -0.41 39.59
N ARG A 54 32.57 -1.74 39.67
CA ARG A 54 33.90 -2.35 39.59
C ARG A 54 33.93 -3.51 38.62
N ALA A 55 35.12 -3.84 38.13
CA ALA A 55 35.34 -4.95 37.20
C ALA A 55 35.29 -6.30 37.92
N VAL A 56 34.10 -6.69 38.37
CA VAL A 56 33.83 -7.99 39.06
C VAL A 56 33.15 -8.98 38.14
N THR A 57 33.31 -10.27 38.45
CA THR A 57 32.45 -11.32 37.85
C THR A 57 31.35 -11.69 38.80
N LEU A 58 30.10 -11.49 38.41
CA LEU A 58 28.91 -11.93 39.13
C LEU A 58 28.26 -13.09 38.39
N ARG A 59 28.21 -14.27 38.95
CA ARG A 59 27.68 -15.45 38.30
C ARG A 59 26.72 -16.27 39.15
N GLY A 60 25.69 -16.84 38.49
CA GLY A 60 24.88 -17.92 39.05
C GLY A 60 25.64 -19.25 39.07
N PRO A 61 25.08 -20.29 39.72
CA PRO A 61 25.72 -21.61 39.73
C PRO A 61 25.53 -22.30 38.36
N GLU A 62 26.63 -22.83 37.80
CA GLU A 62 26.61 -23.53 36.50
C GLU A 62 25.60 -24.71 36.42
N SER A 63 25.31 -25.33 37.58
CA SER A 63 24.37 -26.46 37.66
C SER A 63 22.89 -26.08 37.65
N ALA A 64 22.55 -24.78 37.77
CA ALA A 64 21.17 -24.30 37.88
C ALA A 64 21.02 -22.91 37.27
N VAL A 65 21.19 -22.82 35.94
CA VAL A 65 21.05 -21.58 35.15
C VAL A 65 19.71 -20.91 35.43
N GLY A 66 19.73 -19.59 35.71
CA GLY A 66 18.53 -18.79 36.00
C GLY A 66 17.92 -19.00 37.42
N SER A 67 18.59 -19.77 38.30
CA SER A 67 18.17 -19.93 39.70
C SER A 67 18.45 -18.73 40.60
N VAL A 68 19.31 -17.81 40.16
CA VAL A 68 19.57 -16.52 40.81
C VAL A 68 18.70 -15.46 40.16
N ARG A 69 17.69 -14.98 40.88
CA ARG A 69 16.72 -13.98 40.40
C ARG A 69 16.95 -12.67 41.13
N ILE A 70 17.19 -11.62 40.36
CA ILE A 70 17.29 -10.25 40.83
C ILE A 70 15.96 -9.56 40.49
N ALA A 71 15.12 -9.31 41.52
CA ALA A 71 13.73 -8.90 41.36
C ALA A 71 13.34 -7.90 42.48
N PRO A 72 13.80 -6.65 42.42
CA PRO A 72 13.36 -5.59 43.34
C PRO A 72 11.89 -5.23 43.08
N ALA A 73 11.27 -4.51 44.01
CA ALA A 73 9.91 -4.04 43.85
C ALA A 73 9.78 -2.88 42.90
N ASP A 74 10.76 -1.95 42.87
CA ASP A 74 10.74 -0.73 42.12
C ASP A 74 12.14 -0.40 41.56
N GLY A 75 12.20 0.46 40.57
CA GLY A 75 13.43 0.98 39.96
C GLY A 75 14.19 -0.02 39.10
N VAL A 76 15.44 0.28 38.80
CA VAL A 76 16.30 -0.54 37.94
C VAL A 76 16.87 -1.73 38.74
N PRO A 77 16.55 -2.98 38.43
CA PRO A 77 17.07 -4.15 39.11
C PRO A 77 18.60 -4.24 39.08
N LEU A 78 19.21 -3.95 37.94
CA LEU A 78 20.63 -4.09 37.77
C LEU A 78 21.21 -2.96 36.89
N THR A 79 22.13 -2.19 37.46
CA THR A 79 22.86 -1.12 36.75
C THR A 79 24.33 -1.49 36.67
N VAL A 80 24.93 -1.36 35.49
CA VAL A 80 26.34 -1.68 35.25
C VAL A 80 27.05 -0.41 34.77
N ARG A 81 28.11 0.00 35.51
CA ARG A 81 28.97 1.18 35.25
C ARG A 81 30.45 0.84 35.08
N ALA A 82 30.76 -0.42 34.95
CA ALA A 82 32.15 -0.89 34.84
C ALA A 82 32.25 -2.08 33.88
N SER A 83 33.48 -2.44 33.49
CA SER A 83 33.72 -3.62 32.65
C SER A 83 33.61 -4.91 33.46
N ALA A 84 32.40 -5.20 33.94
CA ALA A 84 32.08 -6.38 34.74
C ALA A 84 31.71 -7.58 33.85
N CYS A 85 31.72 -8.79 34.41
CA CYS A 85 31.26 -10.00 33.76
C CYS A 85 30.01 -10.54 34.49
N LEU A 86 28.88 -10.66 33.81
CA LEU A 86 27.63 -11.17 34.36
C LEU A 86 27.26 -12.47 33.66
N GLN A 87 27.00 -13.53 34.45
CA GLN A 87 26.76 -14.85 33.87
C GLN A 87 25.60 -15.56 34.57
N ASP A 88 24.70 -16.16 33.75
CA ASP A 88 23.64 -17.08 34.18
C ASP A 88 22.72 -16.52 35.28
N LEU A 89 22.33 -15.26 35.16
CA LEU A 89 21.42 -14.54 36.07
C LEU A 89 20.05 -14.36 35.41
N HIS A 90 19.02 -14.30 36.24
CA HIS A 90 17.68 -13.91 35.84
C HIS A 90 17.32 -12.52 36.42
N VAL A 91 17.08 -11.54 35.55
CA VAL A 91 16.72 -10.17 35.93
C VAL A 91 15.23 -9.96 35.69
N GLU A 92 14.51 -9.53 36.75
CA GLU A 92 13.08 -9.25 36.69
C GLU A 92 12.80 -7.79 37.10
N GLY A 93 12.27 -6.99 36.17
CA GLY A 93 11.81 -5.63 36.43
C GLY A 93 10.30 -5.52 36.44
N GLN A 94 9.78 -4.61 37.26
CA GLN A 94 8.35 -4.32 37.36
C GLN A 94 8.04 -2.83 37.13
N ASP A 95 9.07 -1.98 37.12
CA ASP A 95 8.92 -0.54 36.93
C ASP A 95 8.77 -0.21 35.44
N THR A 96 7.58 0.27 35.04
CA THR A 96 7.25 0.62 33.65
C THR A 96 7.97 1.85 33.13
N THR A 97 8.64 2.64 34.00
CA THR A 97 9.33 3.87 33.64
C THR A 97 10.84 3.72 33.54
N ALA A 98 11.38 2.63 34.09
CA ALA A 98 12.82 2.33 34.12
C ALA A 98 13.13 1.04 33.36
N PRO A 99 14.39 0.83 32.87
CA PRO A 99 14.81 -0.44 32.28
C PRO A 99 15.03 -1.52 33.36
N ALA A 100 14.95 -2.80 32.97
CA ALA A 100 15.28 -3.90 33.88
C ALA A 100 16.78 -4.08 34.07
N LEU A 101 17.56 -3.95 33.01
CA LEU A 101 19.01 -3.95 33.02
C LEU A 101 19.53 -2.71 32.30
N LEU A 102 20.34 -1.92 33.02
CA LEU A 102 20.92 -0.68 32.51
C LEU A 102 22.44 -0.80 32.44
N VAL A 103 23.02 -0.53 31.28
CA VAL A 103 24.46 -0.45 31.08
C VAL A 103 24.81 0.98 30.69
N GLU A 104 25.48 1.71 31.61
CA GLU A 104 25.79 3.13 31.43
C GLU A 104 27.24 3.41 31.00
N ASP A 105 28.17 2.53 31.35
CA ASP A 105 29.60 2.73 31.02
C ASP A 105 30.36 1.39 30.97
N GLY A 106 31.56 1.42 30.41
CA GLY A 106 32.45 0.29 30.33
C GLY A 106 32.17 -0.68 29.19
N THR A 107 32.87 -1.80 29.22
CA THR A 107 32.74 -2.90 28.25
C THR A 107 32.40 -4.20 28.97
N PRO A 108 31.24 -4.26 29.64
CA PRO A 108 30.88 -5.47 30.38
C PRO A 108 30.55 -6.64 29.44
N GLU A 109 30.80 -7.86 29.96
CA GLU A 109 30.41 -9.11 29.30
C GLU A 109 29.15 -9.68 29.97
N LEU A 110 28.07 -9.81 29.20
CA LEU A 110 26.77 -10.34 29.63
C LEU A 110 26.52 -11.66 28.94
N THR A 111 26.51 -12.78 29.67
CA THR A 111 26.41 -14.11 29.07
C THR A 111 25.31 -14.93 29.72
N GLY A 112 24.41 -15.50 28.91
CA GLY A 112 23.37 -16.41 29.38
C GLY A 112 22.34 -15.76 30.33
N LEU A 113 22.14 -14.43 30.23
CA LEU A 113 21.15 -13.74 31.04
C LEU A 113 19.74 -13.99 30.53
N ARG A 114 18.82 -14.17 31.46
CA ARG A 114 17.39 -14.14 31.18
C ARG A 114 16.80 -12.86 31.75
N ILE A 115 16.19 -12.04 30.91
CA ILE A 115 15.55 -10.79 31.31
C ILE A 115 14.06 -10.94 31.04
N SER A 116 13.27 -11.09 32.08
CA SER A 116 11.81 -11.21 31.99
C SER A 116 11.17 -10.06 32.74
N THR A 117 10.48 -9.15 32.05
CA THR A 117 10.16 -7.88 32.63
C THR A 117 8.89 -7.26 32.05
N ARG A 118 8.36 -6.24 32.72
CA ARG A 118 7.33 -5.31 32.22
C ARG A 118 7.81 -3.86 32.34
N SER A 119 9.04 -3.62 32.02
CA SER A 119 9.74 -2.34 32.18
C SER A 119 9.71 -1.52 30.89
N ALA A 120 10.20 -0.27 30.94
CA ALA A 120 10.34 0.58 29.77
C ALA A 120 11.24 -0.06 28.70
N ALA A 121 12.35 -0.70 29.13
CA ALA A 121 13.20 -1.55 28.30
C ALA A 121 13.64 -2.80 29.08
N GLY A 122 13.82 -3.90 28.40
CA GLY A 122 14.45 -5.10 28.99
C GLY A 122 15.92 -4.85 29.28
N LEU A 123 16.69 -4.56 28.25
CA LEU A 123 18.08 -4.14 28.33
C LEU A 123 18.24 -2.75 27.70
N GLU A 124 18.78 -1.82 28.45
CA GLU A 124 19.12 -0.49 27.97
C GLU A 124 20.65 -0.27 28.03
N VAL A 125 21.23 0.15 26.91
CA VAL A 125 22.65 0.51 26.79
C VAL A 125 22.73 1.97 26.38
N ARG A 126 23.44 2.79 27.14
CA ARG A 126 23.54 4.22 26.84
C ARG A 126 24.91 4.82 27.11
N GLY A 127 25.18 6.01 26.61
CA GLY A 127 26.40 6.75 26.84
C GLY A 127 27.63 6.10 26.20
N ALA A 128 28.71 5.94 26.97
CA ALA A 128 29.96 5.35 26.47
C ALA A 128 29.98 3.81 26.51
N ALA A 129 28.92 3.18 26.96
CA ALA A 129 28.87 1.74 27.14
C ALA A 129 29.00 0.95 25.83
N ARG A 130 29.82 -0.10 25.88
CA ARG A 130 30.08 -1.03 24.75
C ARG A 130 30.08 -2.49 25.25
N PRO A 131 28.92 -3.00 25.72
CA PRO A 131 28.84 -4.38 26.22
C PRO A 131 29.07 -5.40 25.10
N THR A 132 29.52 -6.60 25.50
CA THR A 132 29.42 -7.82 24.73
C THR A 132 28.33 -8.69 25.35
N VAL A 133 27.24 -8.91 24.65
CA VAL A 133 26.05 -9.61 25.13
C VAL A 133 25.92 -10.92 24.35
N ARG A 134 25.96 -12.07 25.02
CA ARG A 134 25.98 -13.39 24.39
C ARG A 134 24.90 -14.30 24.95
N ARG A 135 24.13 -14.93 24.09
CA ARG A 135 23.11 -15.94 24.43
C ARG A 135 22.18 -15.45 25.53
N CYS A 136 21.77 -14.19 25.47
CA CYS A 136 20.81 -13.61 26.39
C CYS A 136 19.41 -13.65 25.79
N THR A 137 18.40 -13.89 26.65
CA THR A 137 17.00 -13.87 26.26
C THR A 137 16.30 -12.69 26.92
N VAL A 138 15.56 -11.90 26.12
CA VAL A 138 14.79 -10.76 26.60
C VAL A 138 13.32 -10.97 26.28
N ASP A 139 12.48 -10.89 27.33
CA ASP A 139 11.02 -10.97 27.27
C ASP A 139 10.44 -9.75 27.99
N ASN A 140 9.91 -8.77 27.22
CA ASN A 140 9.34 -7.52 27.74
C ASN A 140 8.03 -7.15 27.06
N PRO A 141 6.91 -7.78 27.37
CA PRO A 141 5.62 -7.53 26.73
C PRO A 141 5.05 -6.11 26.99
N ALA A 142 5.67 -5.27 27.80
CA ALA A 142 5.22 -3.92 28.07
C ALA A 142 6.01 -2.82 27.32
N GLY A 143 7.31 -3.02 27.11
CA GLY A 143 8.19 -2.00 26.57
C GLY A 143 9.09 -2.50 25.44
N VAL A 144 10.21 -1.81 25.24
CA VAL A 144 11.24 -2.20 24.27
C VAL A 144 12.01 -3.42 24.75
N GLY A 145 12.36 -4.34 23.86
CA GLY A 145 13.22 -5.47 24.23
C GLY A 145 14.63 -4.99 24.58
N ILE A 146 15.39 -4.52 23.61
CA ILE A 146 16.75 -3.96 23.73
C ILE A 146 16.76 -2.52 23.22
N ALA A 147 17.21 -1.57 24.03
CA ALA A 147 17.38 -0.17 23.67
C ALA A 147 18.85 0.22 23.69
N VAL A 148 19.34 0.83 22.59
CA VAL A 148 20.73 1.35 22.48
C VAL A 148 20.66 2.83 22.14
N LEU A 149 21.14 3.67 23.08
CA LEU A 149 20.85 5.09 23.12
C LEU A 149 22.14 5.93 23.28
N ASP A 150 22.06 7.23 22.96
CA ASP A 150 23.02 8.26 23.36
C ASP A 150 24.47 7.94 22.97
N GLY A 151 24.66 7.48 21.74
CA GLY A 151 26.00 7.12 21.23
C GLY A 151 26.54 5.78 21.71
N ALA A 152 25.78 5.01 22.49
CA ALA A 152 26.17 3.68 22.93
C ALA A 152 26.32 2.70 21.75
N GLY A 153 26.93 1.57 22.01
CA GLY A 153 27.07 0.48 21.04
C GLY A 153 27.15 -0.86 21.73
N GLY A 154 27.99 -1.75 21.19
CA GLY A 154 28.18 -3.09 21.72
C GLY A 154 27.88 -4.16 20.71
N VAL A 155 28.24 -5.39 21.06
CA VAL A 155 28.03 -6.58 20.23
C VAL A 155 27.04 -7.51 20.93
N PHE A 156 26.02 -7.92 20.20
CA PHE A 156 25.00 -8.84 20.67
C PHE A 156 25.09 -10.12 19.82
N GLU A 157 25.49 -11.22 20.41
CA GLU A 157 25.74 -12.49 19.74
C GLU A 157 24.75 -13.56 20.22
N GLU A 158 24.08 -14.23 19.30
CA GLU A 158 23.14 -15.33 19.60
C GLU A 158 22.05 -14.94 20.62
N CYS A 159 21.64 -13.67 20.64
CA CYS A 159 20.61 -13.16 21.55
C CYS A 159 19.21 -13.32 20.96
N GLU A 160 18.23 -13.46 21.85
CA GLU A 160 16.84 -13.63 21.48
C GLU A 160 15.93 -12.62 22.18
N VAL A 161 15.17 -11.84 21.40
CA VAL A 161 14.06 -11.04 21.90
C VAL A 161 12.78 -11.79 21.59
N VAL A 162 12.20 -12.40 22.62
CA VAL A 162 11.05 -13.32 22.49
C VAL A 162 9.74 -12.58 22.37
N SER A 163 9.55 -11.48 23.13
CA SER A 163 8.40 -10.58 22.99
C SER A 163 8.77 -9.17 23.39
N ALA A 164 8.15 -8.20 22.76
CA ALA A 164 8.25 -6.80 23.14
C ALA A 164 6.92 -6.09 22.91
N GLY A 165 6.49 -5.29 23.89
CA GLY A 165 5.28 -4.47 23.79
C GLY A 165 5.43 -3.31 22.83
N GLN A 166 6.67 -2.97 22.47
CA GLN A 166 7.05 -1.98 21.47
C GLN A 166 8.01 -2.63 20.46
N SER A 167 9.09 -1.96 20.07
CA SER A 167 10.10 -2.54 19.18
C SER A 167 10.93 -3.61 19.89
N GLY A 168 11.32 -4.65 19.14
CA GLY A 168 12.22 -5.67 19.66
C GLY A 168 13.57 -5.11 20.00
N VAL A 169 14.23 -4.44 19.03
CA VAL A 169 15.45 -3.66 19.23
C VAL A 169 15.21 -2.23 18.77
N SER A 170 15.56 -1.25 19.61
CA SER A 170 15.43 0.18 19.31
C SER A 170 16.79 0.87 19.44
N VAL A 171 17.23 1.51 18.35
CA VAL A 171 18.47 2.26 18.27
C VAL A 171 18.18 3.72 17.97
N ARG A 172 18.68 4.63 18.82
CA ARG A 172 18.45 6.07 18.64
C ARG A 172 19.53 6.90 19.35
N GLY A 173 19.51 8.21 19.08
CA GLY A 173 20.44 9.14 19.73
C GLY A 173 21.92 8.85 19.41
N GLY A 174 22.22 8.42 18.19
CA GLY A 174 23.58 8.08 17.77
C GLY A 174 24.09 6.70 18.23
N GLY A 175 23.20 5.81 18.67
CA GLY A 175 23.58 4.43 19.03
C GLY A 175 24.06 3.62 17.82
N HIS A 176 25.04 2.70 18.03
CA HIS A 176 25.63 1.86 16.98
C HIS A 176 25.91 0.43 17.48
N PRO A 177 24.87 -0.39 17.72
CA PRO A 177 25.07 -1.80 18.06
C PRO A 177 25.37 -2.64 16.82
N ARG A 178 26.01 -3.79 17.07
CA ARG A 178 26.17 -4.88 16.12
C ARG A 178 25.46 -6.12 16.66
N LEU A 179 24.53 -6.67 15.86
CA LEU A 179 23.78 -7.89 16.15
C LEU A 179 24.35 -9.02 15.29
N GLU A 180 24.67 -10.16 15.90
CA GLU A 180 25.16 -11.36 15.20
C GLU A 180 24.31 -12.56 15.59
N GLN A 181 23.71 -13.23 14.61
CA GLN A 181 22.89 -14.43 14.80
C GLN A 181 21.77 -14.25 15.85
N CYS A 182 21.22 -13.04 15.94
CA CYS A 182 20.14 -12.71 16.85
C CYS A 182 18.78 -13.01 16.24
N ARG A 183 17.81 -13.36 17.11
CA ARG A 183 16.42 -13.55 16.74
C ARG A 183 15.52 -12.54 17.44
N VAL A 184 14.62 -11.94 16.68
CA VAL A 184 13.63 -10.96 17.19
C VAL A 184 12.24 -11.36 16.71
N HIS A 185 11.34 -11.65 17.63
CA HIS A 185 10.00 -12.11 17.27
C HIS A 185 8.92 -11.78 18.30
N HIS A 186 7.64 -11.89 17.89
CA HIS A 186 6.45 -11.63 18.70
C HIS A 186 6.41 -10.20 19.29
N THR A 187 6.89 -9.22 18.55
CA THR A 187 6.81 -7.81 18.97
C THR A 187 5.48 -7.18 18.60
N SER A 188 4.98 -6.26 19.43
CA SER A 188 3.77 -5.48 19.12
C SER A 188 4.06 -4.26 18.23
N GLY A 189 5.31 -3.82 18.17
CA GLY A 189 5.83 -2.82 17.23
C GLY A 189 6.71 -3.46 16.18
N ALA A 190 7.64 -2.69 15.64
CA ALA A 190 8.63 -3.19 14.67
C ALA A 190 9.61 -4.18 15.32
N GLY A 191 10.18 -5.07 14.52
CA GLY A 191 11.25 -5.95 15.00
C GLY A 191 12.51 -5.16 15.34
N LEU A 192 13.07 -4.47 14.36
CA LEU A 192 14.21 -3.58 14.51
C LEU A 192 13.81 -2.16 14.16
N THR A 193 14.13 -1.19 15.00
CA THR A 193 13.89 0.24 14.77
C THR A 193 15.18 1.02 14.93
N VAL A 194 15.57 1.79 13.91
CA VAL A 194 16.73 2.68 13.94
C VAL A 194 16.30 4.08 13.56
N THR A 195 16.43 5.03 14.46
CA THR A 195 15.95 6.40 14.24
C THR A 195 16.91 7.46 14.76
N GLY A 196 16.92 8.59 14.05
CA GLY A 196 17.68 9.76 14.42
C GLY A 196 19.07 9.81 13.78
N GLU A 197 19.48 11.03 13.45
CA GLU A 197 20.76 11.32 12.81
C GLU A 197 21.92 10.72 13.61
N GLY A 198 22.84 10.09 12.91
CA GLY A 198 23.98 9.44 13.52
C GLY A 198 23.70 8.10 14.18
N SER A 199 22.45 7.61 14.19
CA SER A 199 22.15 6.25 14.65
C SER A 199 22.44 5.22 13.54
N GLY A 200 23.02 4.08 13.92
CA GLY A 200 23.37 3.01 13.00
C GLY A 200 23.09 1.63 13.57
N LEU A 201 22.92 0.65 12.70
CA LEU A 201 22.76 -0.76 13.07
C LEU A 201 23.50 -1.64 12.07
N GLU A 202 24.29 -2.56 12.58
CA GLU A 202 24.82 -3.68 11.80
C GLU A 202 24.18 -4.98 12.28
N ALA A 203 23.56 -5.75 11.37
CA ALA A 203 22.91 -7.02 11.70
C ALA A 203 23.40 -8.11 10.73
N ILE A 204 23.95 -9.20 11.26
CA ILE A 204 24.55 -10.29 10.50
C ILE A 204 23.94 -11.62 10.91
N GLY A 205 23.39 -12.35 9.97
CA GLY A 205 22.77 -13.67 10.24
C GLY A 205 21.57 -13.59 11.18
N CYS A 206 20.88 -12.44 11.22
CA CYS A 206 19.76 -12.22 12.12
C CYS A 206 18.43 -12.65 11.49
N GLU A 207 17.47 -13.03 12.34
CA GLU A 207 16.12 -13.41 11.95
C GLU A 207 15.09 -12.53 12.64
N VAL A 208 14.20 -11.89 11.86
CA VAL A 208 13.11 -11.05 12.37
C VAL A 208 11.79 -11.59 11.85
N TYR A 209 10.91 -12.02 12.74
CA TYR A 209 9.67 -12.67 12.31
C TYR A 209 8.51 -12.54 13.33
N GLU A 210 7.29 -12.77 12.84
CA GLU A 210 6.08 -12.73 13.68
C GLU A 210 5.94 -11.44 14.47
N VAL A 211 6.19 -10.30 13.82
CA VAL A 211 6.07 -8.96 14.39
C VAL A 211 4.81 -8.27 13.88
N LYS A 212 4.13 -7.49 14.73
CA LYS A 212 2.89 -6.78 14.34
C LYS A 212 3.15 -5.50 13.55
N GLY A 213 4.31 -4.88 13.73
CA GLY A 213 4.78 -3.75 12.93
C GLY A 213 5.60 -4.20 11.74
N ALA A 214 6.38 -3.28 11.18
CA ALA A 214 7.38 -3.60 10.17
C ALA A 214 8.47 -4.51 10.73
N GLY A 215 9.04 -5.38 9.91
CA GLY A 215 10.19 -6.19 10.33
C GLY A 215 11.37 -5.30 10.71
N VAL A 216 11.76 -4.39 9.81
CA VAL A 216 12.83 -3.41 10.00
C VAL A 216 12.33 -2.02 9.64
N GLN A 217 12.54 -1.07 10.53
CA GLN A 217 12.15 0.34 10.34
C GLN A 217 13.36 1.25 10.51
N ILE A 218 13.72 1.98 9.48
CA ILE A 218 14.83 2.95 9.48
C ILE A 218 14.26 4.33 9.14
N ALA A 219 14.52 5.34 9.95
CA ALA A 219 13.97 6.67 9.73
C ALA A 219 14.87 7.80 10.27
N SER A 220 14.56 9.05 9.86
CA SER A 220 15.16 10.26 10.42
C SER A 220 16.68 10.30 10.31
N ARG A 221 17.24 10.08 9.12
CA ARG A 221 18.67 10.07 8.78
C ARG A 221 19.49 9.00 9.49
N ALA A 222 18.84 7.94 9.92
CA ALA A 222 19.53 6.76 10.46
C ALA A 222 20.03 5.86 9.32
N SER A 223 20.97 4.98 9.64
CA SER A 223 21.50 4.01 8.70
C SER A 223 21.49 2.60 9.27
N ALA A 224 21.35 1.59 8.40
CA ALA A 224 21.54 0.20 8.79
C ALA A 224 22.21 -0.61 7.68
N HIS A 225 22.88 -1.67 8.10
CA HIS A 225 23.44 -2.68 7.21
C HIS A 225 23.02 -4.06 7.72
N LEU A 226 22.29 -4.80 6.89
CA LEU A 226 21.91 -6.19 7.18
C LEU A 226 22.61 -7.11 6.17
N SER A 227 23.21 -8.19 6.65
CA SER A 227 23.77 -9.23 5.80
C SER A 227 23.37 -10.61 6.29
N ASP A 228 23.19 -11.55 5.36
CA ASP A 228 22.81 -12.94 5.64
C ASP A 228 21.58 -13.06 6.55
N SER A 229 20.67 -12.05 6.51
CA SER A 229 19.57 -11.90 7.46
C SER A 229 18.22 -12.15 6.80
N THR A 230 17.26 -12.62 7.61
CA THR A 230 15.91 -12.96 7.12
C THR A 230 14.85 -12.13 7.84
N VAL A 231 13.91 -11.57 7.05
CA VAL A 231 12.72 -10.86 7.55
C VAL A 231 11.48 -11.54 6.98
N HIS A 232 10.61 -12.04 7.86
CA HIS A 232 9.41 -12.74 7.37
C HIS A 232 8.24 -12.74 8.37
N ARG A 233 7.03 -13.03 7.84
CA ARG A 233 5.79 -13.12 8.64
C ARG A 233 5.56 -11.89 9.53
N THR A 234 5.71 -10.70 8.96
CA THR A 234 5.29 -9.44 9.58
C THR A 234 3.79 -9.25 9.40
N SER A 235 3.15 -8.38 10.19
CA SER A 235 1.75 -8.00 9.95
C SER A 235 1.59 -6.69 9.18
N ALA A 236 2.69 -5.99 8.95
CA ALA A 236 2.81 -4.79 8.12
C ALA A 236 3.93 -5.03 7.07
N ASP A 237 4.54 -3.97 6.56
CA ASP A 237 5.66 -4.09 5.61
C ASP A 237 6.83 -4.88 6.18
N GLY A 238 7.60 -5.51 5.31
CA GLY A 238 8.83 -6.21 5.72
C GLY A 238 9.89 -5.23 6.19
N VAL A 239 10.19 -4.23 5.37
CA VAL A 239 11.19 -3.19 5.61
C VAL A 239 10.62 -1.83 5.23
N THR A 240 10.77 -0.83 6.08
CA THR A 240 10.36 0.55 5.81
C THR A 240 11.51 1.52 5.96
N LEU A 241 11.67 2.41 4.99
CA LEU A 241 12.65 3.50 5.03
C LEU A 241 11.93 4.84 4.86
N ASP A 242 12.24 5.80 5.75
CA ASP A 242 11.63 7.13 5.72
C ASP A 242 12.63 8.22 6.13
N THR A 243 12.43 9.41 5.61
CA THR A 243 13.14 10.65 6.00
C THR A 243 14.67 10.51 5.97
N ASP A 244 15.24 10.53 4.76
CA ASP A 244 16.69 10.45 4.49
C ASP A 244 17.38 9.20 5.09
N ALA A 245 16.64 8.10 5.28
CA ALA A 245 17.19 6.86 5.80
C ALA A 245 18.06 6.14 4.75
N VAL A 246 19.06 5.41 5.23
CA VAL A 246 19.96 4.63 4.36
C VAL A 246 20.01 3.18 4.84
N LEU A 247 19.73 2.24 3.93
CA LEU A 247 19.79 0.82 4.23
C LEU A 247 20.60 0.08 3.16
N THR A 248 21.48 -0.81 3.60
CA THR A 248 22.12 -1.79 2.74
C THR A 248 21.70 -3.19 3.15
N LEU A 249 21.21 -3.96 2.19
CA LEU A 249 20.86 -5.37 2.34
C LEU A 249 21.76 -6.21 1.43
N SER A 250 22.47 -7.18 2.00
CA SER A 250 23.34 -8.08 1.25
C SER A 250 23.07 -9.53 1.62
N ASP A 251 22.78 -10.37 0.64
CA ASP A 251 22.50 -11.79 0.85
C ASP A 251 21.31 -12.03 1.81
N CYS A 252 20.30 -11.16 1.77
CA CYS A 252 19.14 -11.19 2.67
C CYS A 252 17.92 -11.85 2.01
N GLU A 253 17.04 -12.46 2.84
CA GLU A 253 15.75 -12.95 2.42
C GLU A 253 14.62 -12.13 3.07
N ILE A 254 13.65 -11.66 2.25
CA ILE A 254 12.44 -10.98 2.73
C ILE A 254 11.25 -11.72 2.13
N HIS A 255 10.43 -12.34 3.00
CA HIS A 255 9.36 -13.18 2.48
C HIS A 255 8.18 -13.35 3.44
N ASP A 256 7.05 -13.82 2.88
CA ASP A 256 5.79 -14.00 3.63
C ASP A 256 5.32 -12.68 4.28
N ILE A 257 5.30 -11.61 3.48
CA ILE A 257 4.91 -10.27 3.90
C ILE A 257 3.53 -9.96 3.31
N PRO A 258 2.48 -9.66 4.12
CA PRO A 258 1.14 -9.41 3.61
C PRO A 258 0.98 -8.06 2.90
N GLU A 259 1.83 -7.10 3.18
CA GLU A 259 1.88 -5.76 2.60
C GLU A 259 3.07 -5.64 1.63
N ASN A 260 3.76 -4.47 1.59
CA ASN A 260 4.96 -4.33 0.78
C ASN A 260 6.13 -5.07 1.42
N ALA A 261 6.91 -5.80 0.64
CA ALA A 261 8.11 -6.40 1.19
C ALA A 261 9.12 -5.31 1.60
N ILE A 262 9.27 -4.27 0.78
CA ILE A 262 10.12 -3.10 1.07
C ILE A 262 9.41 -1.84 0.60
N ASP A 263 9.22 -0.86 1.49
CA ASP A 263 8.62 0.45 1.22
C ASP A 263 9.61 1.58 1.53
N LEU A 264 9.84 2.46 0.56
CA LEU A 264 10.80 3.56 0.65
C LEU A 264 10.14 4.89 0.34
N ARG A 265 10.43 5.90 1.17
CA ARG A 265 9.88 7.26 1.01
C ARG A 265 10.90 8.32 1.43
N SER A 266 10.58 9.59 1.12
CA SER A 266 11.19 10.78 1.72
C SER A 266 12.72 10.83 1.57
N ARG A 267 13.23 10.66 0.35
CA ARG A 267 14.66 10.71 -0.01
C ARG A 267 15.52 9.61 0.60
N SER A 268 14.90 8.50 0.97
CA SER A 268 15.64 7.35 1.50
C SER A 268 16.39 6.61 0.39
N VAL A 269 17.44 5.93 0.76
CA VAL A 269 18.29 5.17 -0.16
C VAL A 269 18.41 3.73 0.29
N LEU A 270 18.10 2.82 -0.63
CA LEU A 270 18.26 1.39 -0.45
C LEU A 270 19.27 0.83 -1.45
N THR A 271 20.23 0.07 -0.94
CA THR A 271 21.11 -0.78 -1.75
C THR A 271 20.80 -2.25 -1.47
N LEU A 272 20.37 -2.98 -2.50
CA LEU A 272 20.15 -4.43 -2.43
C LEU A 272 21.21 -5.17 -3.24
N THR A 273 21.80 -6.21 -2.68
CA THR A 273 22.76 -7.05 -3.39
C THR A 273 22.51 -8.52 -3.10
N ARG A 274 22.39 -9.35 -4.12
CA ARG A 274 22.19 -10.82 -4.04
C ARG A 274 21.10 -11.23 -3.05
N SER A 275 20.04 -10.41 -2.95
CA SER A 275 18.95 -10.61 -1.99
C SER A 275 17.70 -11.12 -2.69
N ASN A 276 16.89 -11.84 -1.95
CA ASN A 276 15.68 -12.50 -2.44
C ASN A 276 14.44 -11.90 -1.77
N VAL A 277 13.50 -11.41 -2.58
CA VAL A 277 12.22 -10.83 -2.14
C VAL A 277 11.09 -11.66 -2.72
N ARG A 278 10.34 -12.36 -1.88
CA ARG A 278 9.32 -13.30 -2.36
C ARG A 278 8.09 -13.41 -1.45
N ARG A 279 6.98 -13.86 -2.01
CA ARG A 279 5.68 -14.05 -1.32
C ARG A 279 5.25 -12.80 -0.55
N PHE A 280 5.05 -11.72 -1.28
CA PHE A 280 4.54 -10.44 -0.80
C PHE A 280 3.11 -10.19 -1.29
N GLY A 281 2.28 -9.52 -0.47
CA GLY A 281 0.87 -9.29 -0.77
C GLY A 281 0.61 -8.04 -1.62
N ARG A 282 1.51 -7.05 -1.57
CA ARG A 282 1.44 -5.84 -2.40
C ARG A 282 2.66 -5.75 -3.33
N ASN A 283 3.58 -4.84 -3.07
CA ASN A 283 4.76 -4.67 -3.91
C ASN A 283 5.98 -5.37 -3.28
N GLY A 284 6.85 -5.93 -4.10
CA GLY A 284 8.18 -6.36 -3.68
C GLY A 284 9.05 -5.15 -3.33
N LEU A 285 9.04 -4.12 -4.18
CA LEU A 285 9.65 -2.81 -3.95
C LEU A 285 8.61 -1.72 -4.24
N SER A 286 8.36 -0.86 -3.27
CA SER A 286 7.48 0.31 -3.35
C SER A 286 8.32 1.55 -3.10
N VAL A 287 8.50 2.43 -4.11
CA VAL A 287 9.47 3.53 -4.11
C VAL A 287 8.76 4.84 -4.44
N TRP A 288 8.74 5.76 -3.49
CA TRP A 288 7.98 7.01 -3.54
C TRP A 288 8.85 8.22 -3.25
N ASP A 289 8.41 9.38 -3.71
CA ASP A 289 8.95 10.70 -3.45
C ASP A 289 10.27 11.05 -4.19
N PRO A 290 10.42 12.31 -4.59
CA PRO A 290 11.60 12.80 -5.27
C PRO A 290 12.87 12.63 -4.41
N GLY A 291 13.92 12.07 -5.00
CA GLY A 291 15.18 11.82 -4.33
C GLY A 291 15.28 10.48 -3.62
N THR A 292 14.18 9.73 -3.53
CA THR A 292 14.20 8.34 -3.06
C THR A 292 14.81 7.45 -4.14
N ARG A 293 15.69 6.55 -3.73
CA ARG A 293 16.45 5.72 -4.67
C ARG A 293 16.62 4.28 -4.19
N VAL A 294 16.51 3.37 -5.15
CA VAL A 294 16.85 1.94 -5.00
C VAL A 294 17.94 1.58 -5.98
N ASP A 295 18.98 0.91 -5.52
CA ASP A 295 20.00 0.27 -6.32
C ASP A 295 20.01 -1.24 -6.02
N ALA A 296 19.44 -2.05 -6.91
CA ALA A 296 19.35 -3.50 -6.79
C ALA A 296 20.31 -4.18 -7.77
N ASN A 297 21.16 -5.07 -7.26
CA ASN A 297 22.11 -5.82 -8.07
C ASN A 297 22.04 -7.31 -7.75
N GLN A 298 21.88 -8.14 -8.79
CA GLN A 298 21.80 -9.60 -8.68
C GLN A 298 20.70 -10.07 -7.71
N CYS A 299 19.57 -9.37 -7.69
CA CYS A 299 18.45 -9.68 -6.82
C CYS A 299 17.34 -10.45 -7.54
N GLU A 300 16.56 -11.18 -6.77
CA GLU A 300 15.39 -11.91 -7.24
C GLU A 300 14.12 -11.41 -6.55
N ILE A 301 13.09 -11.06 -7.34
CA ILE A 301 11.81 -10.56 -6.83
C ILE A 301 10.70 -11.41 -7.47
N HIS A 302 9.99 -12.21 -6.66
CA HIS A 302 9.10 -13.21 -7.24
C HIS A 302 7.98 -13.69 -6.30
N ASP A 303 7.07 -14.51 -6.83
CA ASP A 303 5.99 -15.16 -6.09
C ASP A 303 5.06 -14.15 -5.40
N SER A 304 4.61 -13.10 -6.10
CA SER A 304 3.59 -12.20 -5.56
C SER A 304 2.31 -12.98 -5.23
N THR A 305 1.76 -12.74 -4.03
CA THR A 305 0.50 -13.34 -3.60
C THR A 305 -0.71 -12.43 -3.86
N GLY A 306 -0.48 -11.17 -4.26
CA GLY A 306 -1.51 -10.19 -4.59
C GLY A 306 -1.51 -9.83 -6.09
N ASP A 307 -2.31 -8.83 -6.43
CA ASP A 307 -2.48 -8.36 -7.82
C ASP A 307 -1.74 -7.03 -8.10
N TYR A 308 -0.77 -6.68 -7.27
CA TYR A 308 0.06 -5.48 -7.43
C TYR A 308 1.34 -5.77 -8.21
N PRO A 309 1.93 -4.76 -8.90
CA PRO A 309 3.23 -4.94 -9.57
C PRO A 309 4.34 -5.25 -8.57
N ALA A 310 5.30 -6.04 -9.01
CA ALA A 310 6.45 -6.40 -8.17
C ALA A 310 7.28 -5.18 -7.77
N VAL A 311 7.48 -4.22 -8.70
CA VAL A 311 8.21 -2.99 -8.47
C VAL A 311 7.34 -1.80 -8.86
N TRP A 312 7.08 -0.92 -7.92
CA TRP A 312 6.33 0.32 -8.06
C TRP A 312 7.23 1.52 -7.84
N ILE A 313 7.27 2.45 -8.79
CA ILE A 313 8.09 3.66 -8.73
C ILE A 313 7.21 4.85 -9.12
N SER A 314 7.04 5.82 -8.24
CA SER A 314 6.20 6.99 -8.50
C SER A 314 6.71 8.26 -7.79
N ASP A 315 6.02 9.38 -8.03
CA ASP A 315 6.31 10.69 -7.41
C ASP A 315 7.76 11.18 -7.57
N GLY A 316 8.41 10.86 -8.69
CA GLY A 316 9.78 11.31 -8.96
C GLY A 316 10.89 10.48 -8.32
N ALA A 317 10.58 9.30 -7.81
CA ALA A 317 11.55 8.34 -7.31
C ALA A 317 12.34 7.65 -8.43
N THR A 318 13.45 7.01 -8.06
CA THR A 318 14.34 6.33 -9.03
C THR A 318 14.72 4.93 -8.57
N ALA A 319 14.83 4.00 -9.53
CA ALA A 319 15.37 2.67 -9.25
C ALA A 319 16.34 2.22 -10.35
N VAL A 320 17.33 1.45 -9.95
CA VAL A 320 18.27 0.74 -10.84
C VAL A 320 18.18 -0.74 -10.51
N LEU A 321 17.91 -1.57 -11.53
CA LEU A 321 17.94 -3.02 -11.43
C LEU A 321 19.01 -3.55 -12.38
N ASP A 322 20.09 -4.07 -11.85
CA ASP A 322 21.21 -4.63 -12.61
C ASP A 322 21.33 -6.13 -12.35
N SER A 323 21.32 -6.90 -13.41
CA SER A 323 21.43 -8.37 -13.35
C SER A 323 20.37 -9.02 -12.45
N CYS A 324 19.18 -8.39 -12.37
CA CYS A 324 18.08 -8.83 -11.52
C CYS A 324 17.12 -9.77 -12.27
N ARG A 325 16.35 -10.54 -11.50
CA ARG A 325 15.29 -11.38 -11.99
C ARG A 325 13.97 -11.02 -11.33
N VAL A 326 12.94 -10.73 -12.15
CA VAL A 326 11.57 -10.51 -11.67
C VAL A 326 10.66 -11.52 -12.36
N HIS A 327 10.00 -12.38 -11.58
CA HIS A 327 9.18 -13.43 -12.17
C HIS A 327 8.04 -13.92 -11.25
N ASP A 328 7.11 -14.69 -11.83
CA ASP A 328 5.93 -15.20 -11.12
C ASP A 328 5.12 -14.09 -10.41
N VAL A 329 4.87 -13.00 -11.15
CA VAL A 329 4.16 -11.81 -10.63
C VAL A 329 3.07 -11.39 -11.60
N PRO A 330 2.04 -10.65 -11.13
CA PRO A 330 1.00 -10.11 -12.01
C PRO A 330 1.56 -9.13 -13.04
N ASP A 331 2.31 -8.15 -12.58
CA ASP A 331 3.03 -7.15 -13.36
C ASP A 331 4.42 -6.98 -12.77
N ALA A 332 5.45 -6.70 -13.60
CA ALA A 332 6.79 -6.61 -13.05
C ALA A 332 7.13 -5.17 -12.63
N LEU A 333 7.18 -4.23 -13.55
CA LEU A 333 7.65 -2.86 -13.29
C LEU A 333 6.58 -1.84 -13.67
N PHE A 334 6.11 -1.03 -12.72
CA PHE A 334 5.27 0.13 -12.96
C PHE A 334 6.01 1.40 -12.58
N VAL A 335 6.13 2.32 -13.54
CA VAL A 335 6.82 3.60 -13.39
C VAL A 335 5.85 4.71 -13.77
N LEU A 336 5.48 5.51 -12.80
CA LEU A 336 4.43 6.50 -12.92
C LEU A 336 4.95 7.87 -12.49
N ASP A 337 4.29 8.90 -12.97
CA ASP A 337 4.50 10.28 -12.61
C ASP A 337 5.81 10.91 -13.14
N ARG A 338 5.69 12.16 -13.43
CA ARG A 338 6.80 12.94 -14.00
C ARG A 338 8.01 13.00 -13.06
N GLY A 339 9.16 12.61 -13.57
CA GLY A 339 10.41 12.58 -12.82
C GLY A 339 10.78 11.20 -12.30
N SER A 340 9.82 10.26 -12.26
CA SER A 340 10.08 8.87 -11.92
C SER A 340 10.87 8.19 -13.03
N ARG A 341 11.83 7.36 -12.63
CA ARG A 341 12.72 6.67 -13.57
C ARG A 341 13.10 5.29 -13.09
N VAL A 342 13.14 4.34 -14.01
CA VAL A 342 13.78 3.05 -13.82
C VAL A 342 14.87 2.82 -14.87
N ASP A 343 16.02 2.34 -14.45
CA ASP A 343 17.09 1.84 -15.28
C ASP A 343 17.26 0.33 -15.02
N VAL A 344 17.09 -0.48 -16.05
CA VAL A 344 17.14 -1.96 -15.95
C VAL A 344 18.21 -2.45 -16.92
N VAL A 345 19.19 -3.18 -16.41
CA VAL A 345 20.34 -3.65 -17.21
C VAL A 345 20.49 -5.16 -17.03
N ASP A 346 20.76 -5.89 -18.12
CA ASP A 346 21.04 -7.34 -18.14
C ASP A 346 20.12 -8.20 -17.26
N SER A 347 18.82 -7.81 -17.19
CA SER A 347 17.84 -8.40 -16.28
C SER A 347 16.81 -9.26 -17.02
N ASP A 348 16.21 -10.22 -16.30
CA ASP A 348 15.22 -11.16 -16.80
C ASP A 348 13.85 -10.88 -16.16
N LEU A 349 12.85 -10.54 -16.97
CA LEU A 349 11.46 -10.37 -16.57
C LEU A 349 10.64 -11.51 -17.18
N SER A 350 10.20 -12.46 -16.38
CA SER A 350 9.57 -13.68 -16.91
C SER A 350 8.37 -14.14 -16.11
N GLN A 351 7.49 -14.94 -16.75
CA GLN A 351 6.27 -15.46 -16.11
C GLN A 351 5.40 -14.30 -15.52
N ILE A 352 5.18 -13.27 -16.33
CA ILE A 352 4.42 -12.08 -15.99
C ILE A 352 3.00 -12.22 -16.53
N ARG A 353 2.00 -12.20 -15.64
CA ARG A 353 0.60 -12.43 -16.04
C ARG A 353 0.09 -11.37 -17.01
N ASN A 354 0.39 -10.08 -16.74
CA ASN A 354 -0.11 -8.95 -17.53
C ASN A 354 1.03 -8.22 -18.24
N THR A 355 1.59 -7.15 -17.65
CA THR A 355 2.56 -6.25 -18.29
C THR A 355 3.92 -6.34 -17.60
N ALA A 356 4.97 -6.59 -18.38
CA ALA A 356 6.31 -6.63 -17.81
C ALA A 356 6.82 -5.22 -17.46
N VAL A 357 6.62 -4.23 -18.32
CA VAL A 357 7.04 -2.84 -18.04
C VAL A 357 5.92 -1.88 -18.44
N SER A 358 5.40 -1.11 -17.51
CA SER A 358 4.41 -0.07 -17.73
C SER A 358 4.97 1.30 -17.35
N VAL A 359 4.91 2.26 -18.28
CA VAL A 359 5.43 3.63 -18.12
C VAL A 359 4.33 4.62 -18.43
N SER A 360 3.95 5.47 -17.49
CA SER A 360 2.85 6.42 -17.67
C SER A 360 3.09 7.77 -16.97
N ASP A 361 2.20 8.72 -17.26
CA ASP A 361 2.11 10.02 -16.56
C ASP A 361 3.41 10.86 -16.59
N GLY A 362 4.19 10.71 -17.66
CA GLY A 362 5.44 11.45 -17.87
C GLY A 362 6.69 10.81 -17.24
N ALA A 363 6.59 9.57 -16.79
CA ALA A 363 7.72 8.79 -16.31
C ALA A 363 8.64 8.29 -17.44
N THR A 364 9.81 7.77 -17.07
CA THR A 364 10.79 7.24 -18.01
C THR A 364 11.34 5.88 -17.59
N ALA A 365 11.56 4.99 -18.57
CA ALA A 365 12.24 3.72 -18.34
C ALA A 365 13.39 3.52 -19.35
N GLN A 366 14.51 3.04 -18.87
CA GLN A 366 15.63 2.62 -19.70
C GLN A 366 15.89 1.15 -19.47
N LEU A 367 15.79 0.32 -20.52
CA LEU A 367 16.08 -1.10 -20.50
C LEU A 367 17.20 -1.40 -21.48
N ASP A 368 18.30 -1.94 -20.98
CA ASP A 368 19.47 -2.31 -21.78
C ASP A 368 19.73 -3.81 -21.66
N ASP A 369 19.77 -4.52 -22.78
CA ASP A 369 20.06 -5.96 -22.93
C ASP A 369 19.20 -6.89 -22.04
N CYS A 370 17.94 -6.49 -21.79
CA CYS A 370 17.00 -7.23 -20.95
C CYS A 370 16.26 -8.32 -21.72
N ARG A 371 15.81 -9.35 -21.00
CA ARG A 371 14.96 -10.43 -21.52
C ARG A 371 13.57 -10.34 -20.90
N ILE A 372 12.53 -10.29 -21.73
CA ILE A 372 11.12 -10.34 -21.32
C ILE A 372 10.52 -11.60 -21.90
N ARG A 373 9.97 -12.47 -21.06
CA ARG A 373 9.41 -13.75 -21.48
C ARG A 373 8.08 -14.03 -20.79
N GLU A 374 7.18 -14.69 -21.51
CA GLU A 374 5.91 -15.14 -20.92
C GLU A 374 5.14 -14.00 -20.25
N ALA A 375 5.03 -12.86 -20.95
CA ALA A 375 4.23 -11.71 -20.51
C ALA A 375 3.07 -11.49 -21.50
N SER A 376 1.90 -11.05 -21.03
CA SER A 376 0.83 -10.64 -21.93
C SER A 376 1.26 -9.43 -22.78
N THR A 377 1.85 -8.41 -22.15
CA THR A 377 2.45 -7.27 -22.82
C THR A 377 3.90 -7.11 -22.36
N GLY A 378 4.83 -7.04 -23.32
CA GLY A 378 6.25 -6.90 -22.99
C GLY A 378 6.55 -5.52 -22.39
N ALA A 379 6.19 -4.43 -23.09
CA ALA A 379 6.30 -3.08 -22.55
C ALA A 379 5.13 -2.20 -23.02
N TRP A 380 4.65 -1.33 -22.15
CA TRP A 380 3.59 -0.39 -22.46
C TRP A 380 3.95 1.02 -22.04
N PHE A 381 4.11 1.90 -23.03
CA PHE A 381 4.32 3.34 -22.86
C PHE A 381 3.02 4.07 -23.15
N ARG A 382 2.54 4.85 -22.22
CA ARG A 382 1.30 5.62 -22.37
C ARG A 382 1.41 7.01 -21.76
N ASP A 383 0.57 7.90 -22.24
CA ASP A 383 0.42 9.28 -21.80
C ASP A 383 1.57 10.22 -22.23
N HIS A 384 1.22 11.49 -22.47
CA HIS A 384 2.17 12.51 -22.92
C HIS A 384 3.35 12.71 -21.97
N GLY A 385 4.55 12.75 -22.51
CA GLY A 385 5.79 12.94 -21.76
C GLY A 385 6.38 11.64 -21.22
N SER A 386 5.64 10.53 -21.30
CA SER A 386 6.17 9.21 -20.98
C SER A 386 7.04 8.70 -22.13
N GLY A 387 8.13 8.01 -21.79
CA GLY A 387 9.05 7.48 -22.77
C GLY A 387 10.25 6.78 -22.15
N GLY A 388 11.38 6.88 -22.84
CA GLY A 388 12.62 6.20 -22.42
C GLY A 388 13.21 5.42 -23.57
N THR A 389 14.06 4.46 -23.26
CA THR A 389 14.79 3.65 -24.23
C THR A 389 14.69 2.16 -23.93
N LEU A 390 14.35 1.35 -24.93
CA LEU A 390 14.60 -0.07 -24.93
C LEU A 390 15.71 -0.35 -25.93
N ALA A 391 16.84 -0.90 -25.47
CA ALA A 391 18.00 -1.17 -26.31
C ALA A 391 18.46 -2.63 -26.14
N GLY A 392 18.61 -3.35 -27.24
CA GLY A 392 19.11 -4.73 -27.24
C GLY A 392 18.19 -5.76 -26.59
N CYS A 393 16.96 -5.39 -26.19
CA CYS A 393 16.05 -6.26 -25.47
C CYS A 393 15.45 -7.36 -26.35
N THR A 394 15.19 -8.52 -25.74
CA THR A 394 14.48 -9.64 -26.36
C THR A 394 13.14 -9.84 -25.67
N ILE A 395 12.05 -9.84 -26.44
CA ILE A 395 10.68 -10.06 -25.95
C ILE A 395 10.15 -11.32 -26.62
N ASP A 396 9.89 -12.36 -25.84
CA ASP A 396 9.49 -13.67 -26.31
C ASP A 396 8.14 -14.10 -25.73
N ALA A 397 7.31 -14.71 -26.59
CA ALA A 397 6.01 -15.29 -26.23
C ALA A 397 5.00 -14.32 -25.57
N ALA A 398 5.02 -13.05 -25.91
CA ALA A 398 4.03 -12.07 -25.47
C ALA A 398 2.79 -12.05 -26.39
N GLN A 399 1.64 -11.57 -25.92
CA GLN A 399 0.52 -11.25 -26.81
C GLN A 399 0.92 -10.08 -27.71
N THR A 400 1.38 -9.00 -27.12
CA THR A 400 1.91 -7.84 -27.81
C THR A 400 3.30 -7.51 -27.27
N GLY A 401 4.27 -7.37 -28.16
CA GLY A 401 5.65 -7.06 -27.75
C GLY A 401 5.74 -5.71 -27.04
N VAL A 402 5.46 -4.61 -27.77
CA VAL A 402 5.49 -3.26 -27.20
C VAL A 402 4.26 -2.46 -27.63
N ILE A 403 3.61 -1.80 -26.69
CA ILE A 403 2.50 -0.89 -26.92
C ILE A 403 2.96 0.55 -26.67
N VAL A 404 2.64 1.47 -27.59
CA VAL A 404 2.86 2.91 -27.44
C VAL A 404 1.54 3.63 -27.68
N SER A 405 1.07 4.40 -26.73
CA SER A 405 -0.25 5.02 -26.80
C SER A 405 -0.32 6.39 -26.12
N LYS A 406 -1.41 7.13 -26.39
CA LYS A 406 -1.76 8.41 -25.74
C LYS A 406 -0.62 9.44 -25.73
N GLY A 407 0.11 9.52 -26.86
CA GLY A 407 1.17 10.51 -27.06
C GLY A 407 2.51 10.22 -26.39
N ALA A 408 2.71 9.02 -25.84
CA ALA A 408 4.02 8.56 -25.38
C ALA A 408 5.02 8.49 -26.54
N ASP A 409 6.32 8.68 -26.25
CA ASP A 409 7.39 8.81 -27.27
C ASP A 409 8.68 8.05 -26.87
N PRO A 410 8.67 6.72 -26.81
CA PRO A 410 9.87 5.93 -26.52
C PRO A 410 10.79 5.78 -27.74
N VAL A 411 12.07 5.51 -27.46
CA VAL A 411 13.06 5.07 -28.44
C VAL A 411 13.34 3.58 -28.26
N ILE A 412 13.15 2.77 -29.31
CA ILE A 412 13.32 1.32 -29.27
C ILE A 412 14.36 0.93 -30.29
N GLU A 413 15.49 0.41 -29.81
CA GLU A 413 16.65 0.12 -30.65
C GLU A 413 17.16 -1.32 -30.51
N ARG A 414 17.48 -1.96 -31.62
CA ARG A 414 18.06 -3.33 -31.64
C ARG A 414 17.26 -4.37 -30.86
N CYS A 415 15.95 -4.12 -30.66
CA CYS A 415 15.09 -5.05 -29.94
C CYS A 415 14.56 -6.14 -30.87
N THR A 416 14.40 -7.34 -30.33
CA THR A 416 13.83 -8.48 -31.04
C THR A 416 12.55 -8.95 -30.35
N VAL A 417 11.43 -9.00 -31.09
CA VAL A 417 10.17 -9.58 -30.63
C VAL A 417 9.94 -10.89 -31.36
N THR A 418 9.74 -11.97 -30.60
CA THR A 418 9.55 -13.31 -31.13
C THR A 418 8.18 -13.85 -30.78
N SER A 419 7.49 -14.37 -31.78
CA SER A 419 6.20 -15.05 -31.70
C SER A 419 5.09 -14.32 -30.94
N PRO A 420 4.94 -12.97 -31.04
CA PRO A 420 3.82 -12.29 -30.42
C PRO A 420 2.50 -12.76 -31.04
N ALA A 421 1.45 -12.96 -30.24
CA ALA A 421 0.19 -13.46 -30.75
C ALA A 421 -0.55 -12.42 -31.62
N GLU A 422 -0.48 -11.13 -31.27
CA GLU A 422 -1.22 -10.06 -31.95
C GLU A 422 -0.33 -9.12 -32.78
N ALA A 423 0.66 -8.49 -32.14
CA ALA A 423 1.58 -7.57 -32.83
C ALA A 423 2.95 -7.53 -32.16
N GLY A 424 4.01 -7.34 -32.96
CA GLY A 424 5.33 -7.07 -32.42
C GLY A 424 5.39 -5.71 -31.75
N PHE A 425 4.98 -4.68 -32.49
CA PHE A 425 4.89 -3.30 -32.03
C PHE A 425 3.53 -2.72 -32.42
N TYR A 426 2.81 -2.19 -31.43
CA TYR A 426 1.49 -1.59 -31.60
C TYR A 426 1.50 -0.14 -31.18
N VAL A 427 1.16 0.79 -32.08
CA VAL A 427 1.14 2.23 -31.82
C VAL A 427 -0.26 2.77 -32.08
N SER A 428 -0.89 3.39 -31.07
CA SER A 428 -2.29 3.83 -31.11
C SER A 428 -2.49 5.16 -30.36
N ALA A 429 -3.65 5.76 -30.53
CA ALA A 429 -4.10 6.92 -29.76
C ALA A 429 -3.04 8.03 -29.67
N GLU A 430 -2.64 8.60 -30.83
CA GLU A 430 -1.63 9.64 -30.95
C GLU A 430 -0.21 9.26 -30.44
N GLY A 431 0.02 7.97 -30.20
CA GLY A 431 1.32 7.43 -29.84
C GLY A 431 2.40 7.86 -30.82
N ARG A 432 3.60 8.06 -30.31
CA ARG A 432 4.79 8.39 -31.06
C ARG A 432 5.81 7.30 -30.80
N GLY A 433 6.92 7.34 -31.46
CA GLY A 433 7.98 6.39 -31.17
C GLY A 433 9.00 6.29 -32.31
N THR A 434 10.24 6.06 -31.90
CA THR A 434 11.33 5.84 -32.82
C THR A 434 11.82 4.41 -32.70
N PHE A 435 11.70 3.63 -33.77
CA PHE A 435 12.11 2.23 -33.85
C PHE A 435 13.31 2.09 -34.76
N ARG A 436 14.46 1.62 -34.25
CA ARG A 436 15.70 1.48 -34.98
C ARG A 436 16.26 0.07 -34.92
N SER A 437 16.51 -0.54 -36.06
CA SER A 437 17.10 -1.89 -36.16
C SER A 437 16.36 -2.95 -35.36
N CYS A 438 15.03 -2.79 -35.21
CA CYS A 438 14.19 -3.75 -34.51
C CYS A 438 13.79 -4.90 -35.42
N ARG A 439 13.59 -6.10 -34.84
CA ARG A 439 13.16 -7.29 -35.56
C ARG A 439 11.91 -7.88 -34.94
N VAL A 440 10.95 -8.26 -35.76
CA VAL A 440 9.79 -9.06 -35.35
C VAL A 440 9.79 -10.37 -36.13
N THR A 441 9.63 -11.47 -35.43
CA THR A 441 9.63 -12.80 -36.05
C THR A 441 8.45 -13.65 -35.58
N GLY A 442 7.68 -14.17 -36.51
CA GLY A 442 6.64 -15.18 -36.22
C GLY A 442 5.39 -14.59 -35.53
N SER A 443 5.05 -13.31 -35.80
CA SER A 443 3.82 -12.70 -35.23
C SER A 443 2.56 -13.39 -35.77
N GLY A 444 1.62 -13.72 -34.90
CA GLY A 444 0.27 -14.17 -35.25
C GLY A 444 -0.60 -13.10 -35.91
N GLY A 445 -0.27 -11.84 -35.73
CA GLY A 445 -0.86 -10.67 -36.38
C GLY A 445 0.16 -9.91 -37.21
N TYR A 446 0.36 -8.64 -36.91
CA TYR A 446 1.31 -7.77 -37.63
C TYR A 446 2.67 -7.69 -36.96
N GLY A 447 3.71 -7.42 -37.73
CA GLY A 447 5.02 -7.06 -37.18
C GLY A 447 4.98 -5.70 -36.51
N PHE A 448 4.60 -4.68 -37.27
CA PHE A 448 4.32 -3.30 -36.81
C PHE A 448 2.90 -2.92 -37.20
N HIS A 449 2.11 -2.51 -36.22
CA HIS A 449 0.74 -2.06 -36.42
C HIS A 449 0.62 -0.63 -35.88
N VAL A 450 0.49 0.36 -36.79
CA VAL A 450 0.41 1.79 -36.46
C VAL A 450 -0.96 2.33 -36.85
N MET A 451 -1.71 2.77 -35.88
CA MET A 451 -3.06 3.30 -36.02
C MET A 451 -3.05 4.76 -36.57
N ASP A 452 -4.24 5.21 -36.97
CA ASP A 452 -4.44 6.56 -37.44
C ASP A 452 -4.03 7.64 -36.40
N GLY A 453 -3.53 8.78 -36.88
CA GLY A 453 -3.10 9.89 -36.02
C GLY A 453 -1.76 9.70 -35.30
N CYS A 454 -1.10 8.55 -35.47
CA CYS A 454 0.16 8.24 -34.81
C CYS A 454 1.37 8.73 -35.62
N ARG A 455 2.41 9.28 -34.96
CA ARG A 455 3.65 9.74 -35.57
C ARG A 455 4.80 8.83 -35.19
N THR A 456 5.27 8.04 -36.16
CA THR A 456 6.24 6.98 -35.87
C THR A 456 7.40 7.03 -36.89
N THR A 457 8.61 6.81 -36.38
CA THR A 457 9.81 6.67 -37.22
C THR A 457 10.32 5.23 -37.15
N LEU A 458 10.44 4.57 -38.31
CA LEU A 458 11.02 3.24 -38.42
C LEU A 458 12.28 3.31 -39.30
N SER A 459 13.40 2.85 -38.80
CA SER A 459 14.63 2.76 -39.56
C SER A 459 15.31 1.42 -39.37
N ARG A 460 15.66 0.76 -40.47
CA ARG A 460 16.33 -0.55 -40.52
C ARG A 460 15.60 -1.65 -39.72
N CYS A 461 14.26 -1.57 -39.64
CA CYS A 461 13.43 -2.57 -38.99
C CYS A 461 13.15 -3.74 -39.94
N ARG A 462 12.99 -4.94 -39.37
CA ARG A 462 12.77 -6.16 -40.15
C ARG A 462 11.66 -7.00 -39.56
N THR A 463 10.77 -7.48 -40.40
CA THR A 463 9.69 -8.38 -40.03
C THR A 463 9.78 -9.68 -40.81
N GLU A 464 9.59 -10.80 -40.14
CA GLU A 464 9.71 -12.14 -40.71
C GLU A 464 8.56 -13.01 -40.23
N ARG A 465 7.90 -13.72 -41.17
CA ARG A 465 6.83 -14.70 -40.87
C ARG A 465 5.68 -14.13 -40.03
N CYS A 466 5.16 -12.94 -40.37
CA CYS A 466 4.01 -12.34 -39.70
C CYS A 466 2.72 -12.74 -40.42
N ALA A 467 1.74 -13.34 -39.71
CA ALA A 467 0.58 -14.00 -40.32
C ALA A 467 -0.38 -13.02 -41.03
N ARG A 468 -0.52 -11.79 -40.56
CA ARG A 468 -1.38 -10.76 -41.19
C ARG A 468 -0.61 -9.77 -42.05
N GLY A 469 0.68 -9.57 -41.77
CA GLY A 469 1.55 -8.65 -42.55
C GLY A 469 2.72 -8.15 -41.73
N GLY A 470 3.82 -7.77 -42.39
CA GLY A 470 4.98 -7.20 -41.70
C GLY A 470 4.69 -5.81 -41.13
N TYR A 471 4.00 -5.01 -41.92
CA TYR A 471 3.69 -3.61 -41.58
C TYR A 471 2.23 -3.30 -41.94
N GLU A 472 1.50 -2.67 -41.02
CA GLU A 472 0.16 -2.10 -41.19
C GLU A 472 0.16 -0.64 -40.74
N PHE A 473 -0.23 0.26 -41.59
CA PHE A 473 -0.25 1.70 -41.36
C PHE A 473 -1.60 2.28 -41.78
N ALA A 474 -2.32 2.86 -40.82
CA ALA A 474 -3.60 3.51 -41.10
C ALA A 474 -3.43 4.85 -41.84
N ASP A 475 -2.42 5.67 -41.48
CA ASP A 475 -2.07 6.89 -42.15
C ASP A 475 -0.56 6.95 -42.49
N PRO A 476 -0.19 6.62 -43.74
CA PRO A 476 1.21 6.67 -44.18
C PRO A 476 1.83 8.07 -44.19
N ALA A 477 1.04 9.16 -44.23
CA ALA A 477 1.56 10.53 -44.31
C ALA A 477 2.27 11.02 -43.05
N LEU A 478 1.98 10.38 -41.89
CA LEU A 478 2.57 10.69 -40.58
C LEU A 478 3.77 9.79 -40.25
N LEU A 479 4.17 8.94 -41.15
CA LEU A 479 5.17 7.91 -40.95
C LEU A 479 6.46 8.19 -41.68
N LEU A 480 7.60 8.01 -41.04
CA LEU A 480 8.91 7.99 -41.66
C LEU A 480 9.47 6.57 -41.65
N VAL A 481 9.59 5.94 -42.82
CA VAL A 481 10.16 4.59 -42.96
C VAL A 481 11.42 4.63 -43.81
N GLU A 482 12.55 4.19 -43.23
CA GLU A 482 13.86 4.15 -43.90
C GLU A 482 14.44 2.72 -43.79
N ASP A 483 14.93 2.20 -44.91
CA ASP A 483 15.67 0.93 -45.00
C ASP A 483 15.03 -0.27 -44.26
N SER A 484 13.69 -0.26 -44.13
CA SER A 484 12.96 -1.31 -43.42
C SER A 484 12.40 -2.37 -44.40
N SER A 485 12.41 -3.64 -44.07
CA SER A 485 12.07 -4.75 -44.95
C SER A 485 11.17 -5.80 -44.27
N SER A 486 10.36 -6.43 -45.12
CA SER A 486 9.56 -7.60 -44.78
C SER A 486 9.84 -8.75 -45.78
N ASP A 487 9.96 -9.99 -45.29
CA ASP A 487 10.36 -11.12 -46.15
C ASP A 487 9.20 -11.82 -46.90
N GLU A 488 7.99 -11.89 -46.42
CA GLU A 488 6.88 -12.59 -47.07
C GLU A 488 5.56 -11.80 -47.08
N SER A 489 5.46 -10.71 -46.42
CA SER A 489 4.20 -10.06 -46.09
C SER A 489 4.06 -8.64 -46.59
N GLY A 490 4.94 -8.07 -47.36
CA GLY A 490 4.82 -6.75 -47.95
C GLY A 490 4.43 -5.60 -46.96
N VAL A 491 4.50 -4.37 -47.37
CA VAL A 491 3.91 -3.24 -46.63
C VAL A 491 2.44 -3.15 -47.05
N ILE A 492 1.50 -3.32 -46.14
CA ILE A 492 0.07 -3.23 -46.41
C ILE A 492 -0.47 -1.99 -45.73
N THR A 493 -1.03 -1.04 -46.50
CA THR A 493 -1.71 0.14 -46.01
C THR A 493 -3.23 -0.06 -46.00
N ALA A 494 -3.93 0.54 -45.05
CA ALA A 494 -5.39 0.44 -44.96
C ALA A 494 -6.11 0.90 -46.24
N ALA A 495 -5.50 1.81 -46.99
CA ALA A 495 -6.03 2.29 -48.27
C ALA A 495 -6.07 1.22 -49.38
N GLU A 496 -5.26 0.18 -49.30
CA GLU A 496 -5.19 -0.88 -50.29
C GLU A 496 -6.20 -2.04 -50.05
N ARG A 497 -6.86 -2.10 -48.89
CA ARG A 497 -7.74 -3.20 -48.51
C ARG A 497 -9.21 -3.09 -48.88
N GLY A 498 -9.70 -1.91 -49.27
CA GLY A 498 -11.09 -1.76 -49.72
C GLY A 498 -12.19 -2.24 -48.74
N ALA A 499 -11.85 -2.63 -47.48
CA ALA A 499 -12.78 -2.98 -46.41
C ALA A 499 -12.19 -2.56 -45.06
N PRO A 500 -13.03 -2.08 -44.11
CA PRO A 500 -12.55 -1.76 -42.78
C PRO A 500 -12.00 -3.04 -42.13
N ALA A 501 -10.82 -2.97 -41.56
CA ALA A 501 -10.28 -4.01 -40.71
C ALA A 501 -11.28 -4.31 -39.58
N PRO A 502 -11.55 -5.56 -39.24
CA PRO A 502 -12.35 -5.86 -38.08
C PRO A 502 -11.65 -5.21 -36.87
N PRO A 503 -12.41 -4.61 -35.95
CA PRO A 503 -11.82 -4.07 -34.75
C PRO A 503 -10.96 -5.17 -34.12
N VAL A 504 -9.69 -4.84 -33.85
CA VAL A 504 -8.89 -5.67 -32.96
C VAL A 504 -9.73 -5.79 -31.71
N SER A 505 -10.05 -7.00 -31.27
CA SER A 505 -10.76 -7.24 -30.01
C SER A 505 -10.17 -6.29 -29.01
N ALA A 506 -10.98 -5.39 -28.49
CA ALA A 506 -10.52 -4.46 -27.47
C ALA A 506 -9.84 -5.35 -26.44
N LEU A 507 -8.53 -5.22 -26.34
CA LEU A 507 -7.81 -5.81 -25.24
C LEU A 507 -8.67 -5.52 -24.02
N THR A 508 -9.18 -6.54 -23.36
CA THR A 508 -9.81 -6.40 -22.05
C THR A 508 -8.71 -5.87 -21.14
N MET A 509 -8.48 -4.57 -21.29
CA MET A 509 -7.62 -3.85 -20.41
C MET A 509 -8.40 -3.70 -19.11
N PHE A 510 -8.23 -4.62 -18.19
CA PHE A 510 -8.50 -4.29 -16.81
C PHE A 510 -7.68 -3.06 -16.51
N PRO A 511 -8.30 -1.91 -16.20
CA PRO A 511 -7.53 -0.82 -15.68
C PRO A 511 -6.79 -1.37 -14.45
N PRO A 512 -5.50 -1.12 -14.28
CA PRO A 512 -4.87 -1.35 -13.00
C PRO A 512 -5.77 -0.65 -11.98
N ALA A 513 -6.06 -1.33 -10.87
CA ALA A 513 -6.73 -0.69 -9.75
C ALA A 513 -5.99 0.62 -9.51
N ALA A 514 -6.69 1.74 -9.66
CA ALA A 514 -6.05 3.04 -9.54
C ALA A 514 -5.40 3.10 -8.16
N PRO A 515 -4.10 3.37 -8.09
CA PRO A 515 -3.47 3.62 -6.80
C PRO A 515 -4.13 4.86 -6.19
N PRO A 516 -4.15 4.98 -4.87
CA PRO A 516 -4.58 6.21 -4.23
C PRO A 516 -3.68 7.35 -4.76
N VAL A 517 -4.31 8.34 -5.35
CA VAL A 517 -3.62 9.54 -5.88
C VAL A 517 -3.11 10.33 -4.68
N SER A 518 -1.83 10.24 -4.39
CA SER A 518 -1.17 11.14 -3.45
C SER A 518 -1.01 12.50 -4.12
N ALA A 519 -1.79 13.48 -3.70
CA ALA A 519 -1.61 14.87 -4.09
C ALA A 519 -0.35 15.42 -3.41
N GLY A 520 0.75 15.49 -4.15
CA GLY A 520 2.00 16.10 -3.69
C GLY A 520 1.84 17.60 -3.44
N LEU A 521 2.20 18.05 -2.24
CA LEU A 521 2.31 19.45 -1.87
C LEU A 521 3.48 20.11 -2.60
N LEU A 522 3.18 20.99 -3.54
CA LEU A 522 4.12 22.01 -4.05
C LEU A 522 4.21 23.15 -3.04
N THR A 523 5.21 23.16 -2.18
CA THR A 523 5.67 24.37 -1.51
C THR A 523 6.44 25.23 -2.52
N ALA A 524 5.74 26.11 -3.20
CA ALA A 524 6.36 27.16 -4.02
C ALA A 524 6.87 28.27 -3.12
N VAL A 525 8.19 28.49 -3.14
CA VAL A 525 8.83 29.75 -2.72
C VAL A 525 8.42 30.82 -3.71
N LEU A 526 7.75 31.86 -3.25
CA LEU A 526 7.33 33.02 -4.02
C LEU A 526 8.52 33.91 -4.37
N PRO A 527 8.70 34.34 -5.61
CA PRO A 527 9.28 35.62 -5.95
C PRO A 527 8.18 36.67 -6.16
N GLU A 528 8.45 37.88 -5.74
CA GLU A 528 7.57 39.04 -5.81
C GLU A 528 7.21 39.50 -7.23
N PRO A 529 6.12 40.28 -7.41
CA PRO A 529 5.41 40.40 -8.66
C PRO A 529 5.96 41.50 -9.56
N SER A 530 6.04 41.24 -10.85
CA SER A 530 6.15 42.32 -11.84
C SER A 530 5.41 41.95 -13.12
N GLY A 531 4.33 42.71 -13.40
CA GLY A 531 3.70 42.86 -14.69
C GLY A 531 2.30 42.28 -14.84
N PRO A 532 1.40 42.88 -15.60
CA PRO A 532 -0.02 42.52 -15.60
C PRO A 532 -0.27 41.20 -16.30
N ALA A 533 -0.96 40.32 -15.59
CA ALA A 533 -1.37 38.98 -16.02
C ALA A 533 -2.43 39.06 -17.14
N ALA A 534 -2.27 38.21 -18.13
CA ALA A 534 -3.32 37.89 -19.09
C ALA A 534 -4.47 37.20 -18.39
N PRO A 535 -5.72 37.33 -18.85
CA PRO A 535 -6.87 36.75 -18.13
C PRO A 535 -6.83 35.23 -18.15
N VAL A 536 -6.95 34.67 -16.97
CA VAL A 536 -7.15 33.23 -16.74
C VAL A 536 -8.45 32.80 -17.42
N PRO A 537 -8.50 31.67 -18.19
CA PRO A 537 -9.75 31.16 -18.72
C PRO A 537 -10.70 30.85 -17.56
N GLY A 538 -11.86 31.47 -17.52
CA GLY A 538 -12.91 31.19 -16.57
C GLY A 538 -13.40 29.75 -16.68
N PRO A 539 -14.03 29.21 -15.63
CA PRO A 539 -14.60 27.86 -15.66
C PRO A 539 -15.58 27.73 -16.84
N PRO A 540 -15.68 26.52 -17.44
CA PRO A 540 -16.56 26.29 -18.58
C PRO A 540 -17.98 26.74 -18.23
N PRO A 541 -18.74 27.31 -19.21
CA PRO A 541 -20.06 27.86 -18.96
C PRO A 541 -20.98 26.76 -18.42
N SER A 542 -21.56 27.01 -17.28
CA SER A 542 -22.61 26.17 -16.71
C SER A 542 -23.76 26.10 -17.73
N GLY A 543 -24.04 24.91 -18.23
CA GLY A 543 -25.26 24.61 -18.96
C GLY A 543 -26.49 25.03 -18.14
N PRO A 544 -27.70 25.12 -18.73
CA PRO A 544 -28.88 25.57 -18.03
C PRO A 544 -29.06 24.74 -16.76
N ARG A 545 -29.19 25.40 -15.59
CA ARG A 545 -29.39 24.76 -14.28
C ARG A 545 -30.63 23.87 -14.38
N ARG A 546 -30.42 22.60 -14.11
CA ARG A 546 -31.54 21.62 -14.06
C ARG A 546 -32.52 22.04 -12.97
N THR A 547 -33.82 21.87 -13.24
CA THR A 547 -34.82 22.17 -12.21
C THR A 547 -34.86 21.08 -11.15
N SER A 548 -35.24 21.40 -9.92
CA SER A 548 -35.40 20.42 -8.83
C SER A 548 -36.41 19.32 -9.20
N GLU A 549 -37.44 19.63 -9.98
CA GLU A 549 -38.43 18.66 -10.49
C GLU A 549 -37.79 17.66 -11.45
N ALA A 550 -36.90 18.10 -12.35
CA ALA A 550 -36.21 17.20 -13.29
C ALA A 550 -35.29 16.22 -12.55
N VAL A 551 -34.55 16.68 -11.54
CA VAL A 551 -33.66 15.81 -10.75
C VAL A 551 -34.46 14.88 -9.83
N LEU A 552 -35.59 15.33 -9.26
CA LEU A 552 -36.51 14.46 -8.53
C LEU A 552 -37.15 13.40 -9.44
N GLY A 553 -37.41 13.72 -10.71
CA GLY A 553 -37.84 12.75 -11.70
C GLY A 553 -36.83 11.64 -11.97
N GLU A 554 -35.52 11.96 -11.99
CA GLU A 554 -34.47 10.94 -12.08
C GLU A 554 -34.36 10.09 -10.81
N LEU A 555 -34.50 10.69 -9.63
CA LEU A 555 -34.57 9.93 -8.38
C LEU A 555 -35.75 8.95 -8.39
N ASP A 556 -36.90 9.37 -8.92
CA ASP A 556 -38.08 8.51 -9.02
C ASP A 556 -37.90 7.38 -10.04
N ALA A 557 -37.14 7.61 -11.10
CA ALA A 557 -36.84 6.62 -12.13
C ALA A 557 -35.90 5.50 -11.64
N LEU A 558 -35.16 5.69 -10.52
CA LEU A 558 -34.35 4.62 -9.95
C LEU A 558 -35.26 3.42 -9.57
N VAL A 559 -34.76 2.22 -9.82
CA VAL A 559 -35.51 1.00 -9.46
C VAL A 559 -35.56 0.87 -7.94
N GLY A 560 -36.76 0.54 -7.38
CA GLY A 560 -36.91 0.37 -5.94
C GLY A 560 -36.66 1.63 -5.11
N LEU A 561 -36.05 1.48 -3.96
CA LEU A 561 -35.61 2.57 -3.06
C LEU A 561 -36.74 3.47 -2.53
N GLU A 562 -37.96 2.95 -2.38
CA GLU A 562 -39.16 3.74 -2.02
C GLU A 562 -39.04 4.48 -0.67
N SER A 563 -38.36 3.89 0.30
CA SER A 563 -38.04 4.53 1.59
C SER A 563 -37.08 5.70 1.42
N VAL A 564 -36.02 5.52 0.62
CA VAL A 564 -35.00 6.53 0.32
C VAL A 564 -35.61 7.71 -0.44
N LYS A 565 -36.40 7.44 -1.48
CA LYS A 565 -37.11 8.46 -2.27
C LYS A 565 -38.02 9.33 -1.40
N ARG A 566 -38.79 8.73 -0.48
CA ARG A 566 -39.66 9.46 0.46
C ARG A 566 -38.84 10.35 1.42
N GLU A 567 -37.73 9.85 1.94
CA GLU A 567 -36.90 10.62 2.87
C GLU A 567 -36.22 11.80 2.16
N VAL A 568 -35.66 11.60 0.96
CA VAL A 568 -35.07 12.69 0.16
C VAL A 568 -36.11 13.75 -0.19
N ARG A 569 -37.34 13.34 -0.61
CA ARG A 569 -38.42 14.28 -0.86
C ARG A 569 -38.86 15.05 0.39
N SER A 570 -38.92 14.38 1.56
CA SER A 570 -39.25 15.04 2.83
C SER A 570 -38.23 16.13 3.18
N LEU A 571 -36.94 15.84 3.00
CA LEU A 571 -35.86 16.80 3.20
C LEU A 571 -35.93 17.97 2.22
N THR A 572 -36.18 17.69 0.93
CA THR A 572 -36.33 18.70 -0.12
C THR A 572 -37.50 19.66 0.21
N ASN A 573 -38.67 19.12 0.60
CA ASN A 573 -39.81 19.92 0.98
C ASN A 573 -39.57 20.81 2.21
N MET A 574 -38.84 20.27 3.23
CA MET A 574 -38.45 21.07 4.43
C MET A 574 -37.54 22.24 4.07
N ILE A 575 -36.58 22.01 3.17
CA ILE A 575 -35.65 23.05 2.70
C ILE A 575 -36.41 24.11 1.90
N GLU A 576 -37.27 23.71 1.00
CA GLU A 576 -38.06 24.64 0.18
C GLU A 576 -39.02 25.49 1.03
N VAL A 577 -39.71 24.88 2.00
CA VAL A 577 -40.55 25.62 2.96
C VAL A 577 -39.71 26.57 3.79
N GLY A 578 -38.52 26.16 4.24
CA GLY A 578 -37.57 27.02 4.97
C GLY A 578 -37.18 28.24 4.15
N ARG A 579 -36.87 28.10 2.87
CA ARG A 579 -36.55 29.17 1.92
C ARG A 579 -37.75 30.14 1.76
N ARG A 580 -38.95 29.63 1.48
CA ARG A 580 -40.18 30.43 1.33
C ARG A 580 -40.49 31.22 2.60
N ARG A 581 -40.18 30.69 3.81
CA ARG A 581 -40.36 31.41 5.08
C ARG A 581 -39.35 32.57 5.19
N GLN A 582 -38.08 32.35 4.78
CA GLN A 582 -37.06 33.42 4.74
C GLN A 582 -37.44 34.55 3.76
N GLU A 583 -37.88 34.17 2.55
CA GLU A 583 -38.40 35.13 1.55
C GLU A 583 -39.58 35.97 2.09
N ALA A 584 -40.41 35.37 2.95
CA ALA A 584 -41.52 36.03 3.62
C ALA A 584 -41.11 36.81 4.89
N GLY A 585 -39.84 36.95 5.18
CA GLY A 585 -39.32 37.65 6.38
C GLY A 585 -39.53 36.89 7.71
N LEU A 586 -39.85 35.59 7.64
CA LEU A 586 -40.06 34.74 8.82
C LEU A 586 -38.77 33.99 9.17
N LYS A 587 -38.53 33.76 10.48
CA LYS A 587 -37.42 32.90 10.91
C LYS A 587 -37.63 31.48 10.37
N ALA A 588 -36.69 30.99 9.56
CA ALA A 588 -36.64 29.59 9.16
C ALA A 588 -35.93 28.75 10.25
N ALA A 589 -36.43 27.54 10.47
CA ALA A 589 -35.70 26.57 11.29
C ALA A 589 -34.41 26.14 10.55
N SER A 590 -33.33 26.13 11.26
CA SER A 590 -32.04 25.63 10.69
C SER A 590 -32.17 24.13 10.39
N VAL A 591 -32.20 23.77 9.11
CA VAL A 591 -32.24 22.38 8.68
C VAL A 591 -30.81 21.88 8.58
N ARG A 592 -30.47 20.88 9.39
CA ARG A 592 -29.19 20.16 9.25
C ARG A 592 -29.27 19.32 7.97
N ARG A 593 -28.20 19.33 7.17
CA ARG A 593 -28.19 18.79 5.80
C ARG A 593 -27.29 17.57 5.64
N HIS A 594 -26.44 17.29 6.65
CA HIS A 594 -25.55 16.14 6.65
C HIS A 594 -26.35 14.85 6.90
N LEU A 595 -26.03 13.78 6.19
CA LEU A 595 -26.76 12.53 6.19
C LEU A 595 -25.87 11.32 6.45
N VAL A 596 -26.45 10.28 7.03
CA VAL A 596 -25.84 8.96 7.14
C VAL A 596 -26.58 8.02 6.17
N PHE A 597 -25.85 7.33 5.31
CA PHE A 597 -26.37 6.31 4.41
C PHE A 597 -25.91 4.93 4.89
N THR A 598 -26.87 4.05 5.19
CA THR A 598 -26.56 2.69 5.65
C THR A 598 -27.16 1.65 4.68
N GLY A 599 -26.49 0.53 4.50
CA GLY A 599 -26.97 -0.59 3.68
C GLY A 599 -25.84 -1.29 2.91
N SER A 600 -26.18 -2.43 2.31
CA SER A 600 -25.27 -3.31 1.56
C SER A 600 -24.65 -2.62 0.33
N PRO A 601 -23.53 -3.15 -0.23
CA PRO A 601 -22.94 -2.63 -1.46
C PRO A 601 -23.88 -2.73 -2.65
N GLY A 602 -23.75 -1.82 -3.64
CA GLY A 602 -24.52 -1.84 -4.87
C GLY A 602 -25.99 -1.47 -4.72
N THR A 603 -26.43 -0.96 -3.57
CA THR A 603 -27.82 -0.49 -3.34
C THR A 603 -28.10 0.94 -3.82
N GLY A 604 -27.13 1.62 -4.46
CA GLY A 604 -27.33 2.94 -5.05
C GLY A 604 -26.98 4.12 -4.15
N LYS A 605 -26.26 3.95 -3.04
CA LYS A 605 -25.88 5.01 -2.10
C LYS A 605 -25.20 6.20 -2.78
N THR A 606 -24.14 5.99 -3.56
CA THR A 606 -23.41 7.05 -4.28
C THR A 606 -24.28 7.75 -5.32
N THR A 607 -25.13 7.01 -6.04
CA THR A 607 -26.08 7.58 -7.02
C THR A 607 -27.07 8.55 -6.37
N VAL A 608 -27.67 8.16 -5.24
CA VAL A 608 -28.60 9.01 -4.49
C VAL A 608 -27.87 10.21 -3.87
N ALA A 609 -26.64 10.05 -3.39
CA ALA A 609 -25.84 11.16 -2.86
C ALA A 609 -25.58 12.23 -3.94
N ARG A 610 -25.28 11.81 -5.18
CA ARG A 610 -25.09 12.71 -6.32
C ARG A 610 -26.38 13.47 -6.65
N LEU A 611 -27.51 12.77 -6.80
CA LEU A 611 -28.81 13.39 -7.08
C LEU A 611 -29.24 14.34 -5.94
N TYR A 612 -28.97 14.00 -4.69
CA TYR A 612 -29.23 14.89 -3.55
C TYR A 612 -28.43 16.19 -3.64
N GLY A 613 -27.15 16.13 -4.02
CA GLY A 613 -26.33 17.31 -4.29
C GLY A 613 -26.90 18.19 -5.39
N GLU A 614 -27.33 17.60 -6.50
CA GLU A 614 -27.96 18.31 -7.63
C GLU A 614 -29.31 18.97 -7.21
N ILE A 615 -30.13 18.28 -6.41
CA ILE A 615 -31.37 18.84 -5.85
C ILE A 615 -31.05 20.07 -4.99
N LEU A 616 -30.04 19.99 -4.10
CA LEU A 616 -29.68 21.10 -3.24
C LEU A 616 -29.13 22.29 -4.04
N ALA A 617 -28.42 22.05 -5.15
CA ALA A 617 -27.98 23.10 -6.05
C ALA A 617 -29.16 23.74 -6.82
N ALA A 618 -30.11 22.92 -7.29
CA ALA A 618 -31.33 23.41 -7.94
C ALA A 618 -32.18 24.27 -7.01
N LEU A 619 -32.21 23.97 -5.71
CA LEU A 619 -32.86 24.77 -4.67
C LEU A 619 -32.06 26.02 -4.24
N GLY A 620 -30.85 26.22 -4.77
CA GLY A 620 -29.96 27.32 -4.40
C GLY A 620 -29.32 27.20 -3.01
N VAL A 621 -29.29 26.01 -2.46
CA VAL A 621 -28.69 25.69 -1.15
C VAL A 621 -27.19 25.45 -1.26
N LEU A 622 -26.77 24.81 -2.35
CA LEU A 622 -25.38 24.62 -2.73
C LEU A 622 -25.10 25.39 -4.02
N GLU A 623 -23.89 25.83 -4.17
CA GLU A 623 -23.48 26.62 -5.35
C GLU A 623 -23.41 25.77 -6.62
N ARG A 624 -22.85 24.56 -6.54
CA ARG A 624 -22.59 23.65 -7.68
C ARG A 624 -23.31 22.30 -7.56
N GLY A 625 -23.38 21.74 -6.36
CA GLY A 625 -24.02 20.44 -6.10
C GLY A 625 -23.26 19.21 -6.58
N HIS A 626 -22.00 19.37 -6.98
CA HIS A 626 -21.13 18.25 -7.39
C HIS A 626 -20.83 17.32 -6.22
N LEU A 627 -20.50 16.06 -6.53
CA LEU A 627 -20.11 15.04 -5.56
C LEU A 627 -18.59 14.88 -5.55
N VAL A 628 -17.99 14.88 -4.37
CA VAL A 628 -16.60 14.43 -4.14
C VAL A 628 -16.67 13.18 -3.30
N GLU A 629 -16.34 12.05 -3.90
CA GLU A 629 -16.29 10.75 -3.24
C GLU A 629 -14.91 10.52 -2.67
N VAL A 630 -14.84 10.10 -1.41
CA VAL A 630 -13.61 9.84 -0.67
C VAL A 630 -13.78 8.64 0.24
N SER A 631 -12.68 7.99 0.56
CA SER A 631 -12.57 6.87 1.49
C SER A 631 -11.59 7.20 2.62
N ARG A 632 -11.31 6.25 3.51
CA ARG A 632 -10.31 6.44 4.57
C ARG A 632 -8.94 6.90 4.03
N VAL A 633 -8.47 6.32 2.94
CA VAL A 633 -7.14 6.62 2.37
C VAL A 633 -7.00 8.05 1.85
N ASP A 634 -8.11 8.68 1.46
CA ASP A 634 -8.16 10.06 1.01
C ASP A 634 -8.15 11.08 2.15
N LEU A 635 -8.56 10.66 3.35
CA LEU A 635 -8.74 11.53 4.53
C LEU A 635 -7.62 11.36 5.55
N VAL A 636 -7.12 10.13 5.73
CA VAL A 636 -6.13 9.80 6.75
C VAL A 636 -4.74 9.84 6.15
N GLY A 637 -3.89 10.66 6.75
CA GLY A 637 -2.48 10.72 6.39
C GLY A 637 -1.66 9.74 7.21
N GLU A 638 -0.49 9.43 6.73
CA GLU A 638 0.42 8.47 7.37
C GLU A 638 1.28 9.07 8.47
N HIS A 639 1.30 10.41 8.59
CA HIS A 639 2.14 11.14 9.55
C HIS A 639 1.32 12.07 10.43
N ILE A 640 1.83 12.36 11.63
CA ILE A 640 1.24 13.35 12.57
C ILE A 640 1.07 14.69 11.86
N GLY A 641 -0.18 15.16 11.76
CA GLY A 641 -0.55 16.44 11.14
C GLY A 641 -0.88 16.37 9.65
N SER A 642 -0.54 15.31 8.91
CA SER A 642 -0.92 15.15 7.49
C SER A 642 -2.41 14.79 7.32
N THR A 643 -3.00 14.12 8.29
CA THR A 643 -4.41 13.75 8.32
C THR A 643 -5.32 15.00 8.32
N ALA A 644 -5.02 15.99 9.15
CA ALA A 644 -5.78 17.22 9.18
C ALA A 644 -5.71 17.97 7.84
N ILE A 645 -4.54 18.00 7.20
CA ILE A 645 -4.32 18.63 5.89
C ILE A 645 -5.12 17.90 4.80
N ARG A 646 -4.98 16.58 4.66
CA ARG A 646 -5.72 15.77 3.67
C ARG A 646 -7.24 15.90 3.85
N THR A 647 -7.70 15.83 5.08
CA THR A 647 -9.11 16.00 5.41
C THR A 647 -9.61 17.40 5.02
N GLN A 648 -8.81 18.45 5.27
CA GLN A 648 -9.11 19.82 4.85
C GLN A 648 -9.16 19.93 3.33
N GLU A 649 -8.20 19.40 2.60
CA GLU A 649 -8.16 19.41 1.13
C GLU A 649 -9.34 18.67 0.49
N ALA A 650 -9.70 17.50 1.02
CA ALA A 650 -10.87 16.76 0.58
C ALA A 650 -12.16 17.57 0.81
N PHE A 651 -12.29 18.23 1.96
CA PHE A 651 -13.40 19.09 2.28
C PHE A 651 -13.46 20.34 1.38
N ASP A 652 -12.30 20.94 1.09
CA ASP A 652 -12.21 22.13 0.21
C ASP A 652 -12.56 21.80 -1.25
N ARG A 653 -12.19 20.61 -1.76
CA ARG A 653 -12.65 20.13 -3.08
C ARG A 653 -14.18 20.02 -3.15
N ALA A 654 -14.83 19.69 -2.05
CA ALA A 654 -16.29 19.54 -1.97
C ALA A 654 -17.04 20.88 -1.76
N ARG A 655 -16.36 22.02 -1.69
CA ARG A 655 -17.01 23.34 -1.48
C ARG A 655 -18.05 23.65 -2.58
N GLY A 656 -19.23 23.99 -2.15
CA GLY A 656 -20.40 24.19 -3.01
C GLY A 656 -21.06 22.89 -3.48
N GLY A 657 -20.67 21.75 -2.93
CA GLY A 657 -21.15 20.42 -3.28
C GLY A 657 -21.32 19.48 -2.09
N VAL A 658 -21.19 18.21 -2.35
CA VAL A 658 -21.36 17.10 -1.39
C VAL A 658 -20.02 16.36 -1.22
N LEU A 659 -19.56 16.20 0.01
CA LEU A 659 -18.49 15.29 0.39
C LEU A 659 -19.12 13.96 0.80
N PHE A 660 -18.90 12.92 0.00
CA PHE A 660 -19.37 11.58 0.25
C PHE A 660 -18.23 10.70 0.76
N ILE A 661 -18.34 10.22 1.98
CA ILE A 661 -17.32 9.38 2.62
C ILE A 661 -17.84 7.95 2.63
N ASP A 662 -17.30 7.10 1.74
CA ASP A 662 -17.66 5.69 1.71
C ASP A 662 -16.87 4.91 2.76
N GLU A 663 -17.48 3.86 3.28
CA GLU A 663 -16.95 3.02 4.37
C GLU A 663 -16.42 3.84 5.56
N ALA A 664 -17.18 4.89 5.96
CA ALA A 664 -16.75 5.84 6.98
C ALA A 664 -16.38 5.20 8.33
N TYR A 665 -16.90 4.02 8.64
CA TYR A 665 -16.51 3.23 9.82
C TYR A 665 -15.02 2.85 9.83
N ALA A 666 -14.38 2.77 8.67
CA ALA A 666 -12.95 2.53 8.57
C ALA A 666 -12.09 3.66 9.20
N LEU A 667 -12.67 4.87 9.43
CA LEU A 667 -12.01 5.96 10.17
C LEU A 667 -11.88 5.67 11.67
N SER A 668 -12.56 4.66 12.22
CA SER A 668 -12.53 4.32 13.66
C SER A 668 -12.42 2.80 13.88
N PRO A 669 -11.32 2.17 13.50
CA PRO A 669 -11.11 0.72 13.71
C PRO A 669 -10.92 0.39 15.18
N GLU A 670 -11.36 -0.81 15.60
CA GLU A 670 -11.45 -1.24 17.00
C GLU A 670 -10.10 -1.40 17.74
N ASP A 671 -8.97 -1.60 17.03
CA ASP A 671 -7.73 -2.10 17.64
C ASP A 671 -6.50 -1.16 17.55
N SER A 672 -6.64 0.11 17.17
CA SER A 672 -5.48 0.96 16.93
C SER A 672 -5.27 2.02 18.01
N GLY A 673 -4.33 1.78 18.92
CA GLY A 673 -3.92 2.72 19.99
C GLY A 673 -3.28 4.04 19.51
N ARG A 674 -3.04 4.21 18.20
CA ARG A 674 -2.61 5.45 17.53
C ARG A 674 -3.23 5.50 16.13
N ASP A 675 -4.53 5.65 16.06
CA ASP A 675 -5.21 5.79 14.79
C ASP A 675 -5.42 7.26 14.43
N PHE A 676 -4.81 7.69 13.32
CA PHE A 676 -5.02 9.02 12.75
C PHE A 676 -6.44 9.24 12.21
N GLY A 677 -7.25 8.19 12.10
CA GLY A 677 -8.66 8.30 11.74
C GLY A 677 -9.45 9.17 12.73
N LYS A 678 -9.08 9.17 14.02
CA LYS A 678 -9.66 10.08 15.00
C LYS A 678 -9.35 11.54 14.69
N GLU A 679 -8.13 11.86 14.24
CA GLU A 679 -7.74 13.20 13.81
C GLU A 679 -8.54 13.64 12.57
N ALA A 680 -8.80 12.73 11.62
CA ALA A 680 -9.68 12.98 10.47
C ALA A 680 -11.11 13.30 10.93
N ILE A 681 -11.65 12.50 11.86
CA ILE A 681 -12.99 12.70 12.43
C ILE A 681 -13.09 14.06 13.15
N ASP A 682 -12.13 14.39 14.01
CA ASP A 682 -12.12 15.65 14.76
C ASP A 682 -12.00 16.85 13.80
N THR A 683 -11.19 16.75 12.77
CA THR A 683 -11.05 17.76 11.71
C THR A 683 -12.34 17.92 10.92
N LEU A 684 -12.96 16.82 10.47
CA LEU A 684 -14.25 16.85 9.76
C LEU A 684 -15.35 17.51 10.61
N VAL A 685 -15.44 17.14 11.89
CA VAL A 685 -16.41 17.68 12.83
C VAL A 685 -16.27 19.19 12.95
N LYS A 686 -15.05 19.71 13.02
CA LYS A 686 -14.76 21.15 13.05
C LYS A 686 -15.13 21.82 11.73
N LEU A 687 -14.73 21.26 10.58
CA LEU A 687 -15.03 21.81 9.27
C LEU A 687 -16.53 21.84 8.96
N MET A 688 -17.29 20.81 9.38
CA MET A 688 -18.74 20.76 9.26
C MET A 688 -19.44 21.86 10.06
N GLU A 689 -18.87 22.30 11.18
CA GLU A 689 -19.39 23.42 11.97
C GLU A 689 -19.01 24.78 11.34
N ASP A 690 -17.74 24.95 11.00
CA ASP A 690 -17.20 26.22 10.47
C ASP A 690 -17.76 26.54 9.07
N HIS A 691 -18.07 25.52 8.25
CA HIS A 691 -18.51 25.64 6.85
C HIS A 691 -19.85 24.97 6.56
N ARG A 692 -20.74 24.90 7.52
CA ARG A 692 -22.03 24.20 7.48
C ARG A 692 -22.98 24.60 6.31
N GLU A 693 -22.74 25.74 5.68
CA GLU A 693 -23.51 26.22 4.53
C GLU A 693 -22.83 25.95 3.18
N ALA A 694 -21.55 25.66 3.20
CA ALA A 694 -20.72 25.51 2.00
C ALA A 694 -20.58 24.06 1.52
N VAL A 695 -20.69 23.08 2.40
CA VAL A 695 -20.50 21.66 2.09
C VAL A 695 -21.56 20.82 2.80
N VAL A 696 -22.10 19.84 2.12
CA VAL A 696 -22.92 18.78 2.71
C VAL A 696 -22.07 17.53 2.82
N VAL A 697 -21.98 16.96 4.02
CA VAL A 697 -21.24 15.70 4.26
C VAL A 697 -22.24 14.56 4.35
N ILE A 698 -21.97 13.50 3.59
CA ILE A 698 -22.71 12.23 3.66
C ILE A 698 -21.69 11.14 4.00
N VAL A 699 -21.94 10.41 5.09
CA VAL A 699 -21.16 9.24 5.47
C VAL A 699 -21.91 7.97 5.13
N ALA A 700 -21.23 6.99 4.53
CA ALA A 700 -21.87 5.76 4.07
C ALA A 700 -21.11 4.51 4.57
N GLY A 701 -21.84 3.39 4.68
CA GLY A 701 -21.28 2.10 5.05
C GLY A 701 -22.33 1.05 5.38
N TYR A 702 -21.89 -0.09 5.88
CA TYR A 702 -22.78 -1.16 6.35
C TYR A 702 -23.54 -0.75 7.62
N THR A 703 -24.74 -1.23 7.78
CA THR A 703 -25.64 -0.76 8.85
C THR A 703 -25.05 -0.98 10.25
N ALA A 704 -24.58 -2.16 10.57
CA ALA A 704 -24.04 -2.48 11.90
C ALA A 704 -22.76 -1.71 12.21
N GLU A 705 -21.86 -1.57 11.22
CA GLU A 705 -20.59 -0.85 11.34
C GLU A 705 -20.83 0.66 11.50
N MET A 706 -21.80 1.22 10.76
CA MET A 706 -22.18 2.64 10.87
C MET A 706 -22.85 2.96 12.20
N GLU A 707 -23.72 2.10 12.72
CA GLU A 707 -24.29 2.25 14.06
C GLU A 707 -23.21 2.29 15.13
N ARG A 708 -22.22 1.41 15.06
CA ARG A 708 -21.07 1.37 15.95
C ARG A 708 -20.22 2.64 15.80
N PHE A 709 -19.87 3.03 14.56
CA PHE A 709 -19.10 4.24 14.26
C PHE A 709 -19.73 5.49 14.89
N LEU A 710 -21.05 5.67 14.77
CA LEU A 710 -21.76 6.77 15.36
C LEU A 710 -21.83 6.70 16.90
N SER A 711 -21.93 5.51 17.48
CA SER A 711 -21.98 5.32 18.93
C SER A 711 -20.65 5.68 19.61
N VAL A 712 -19.53 5.39 18.97
CA VAL A 712 -18.17 5.69 19.48
C VAL A 712 -17.81 7.16 19.27
N ASN A 713 -18.44 7.84 18.31
CA ASN A 713 -18.15 9.24 17.95
C ASN A 713 -19.35 10.16 18.15
N PRO A 714 -19.72 10.53 19.40
CA PRO A 714 -20.92 11.35 19.68
C PRO A 714 -20.85 12.75 19.06
N GLY A 715 -19.64 13.30 18.84
CA GLY A 715 -19.43 14.57 18.15
C GLY A 715 -19.88 14.49 16.67
N VAL A 716 -19.64 13.37 16.02
CA VAL A 716 -20.12 13.07 14.66
C VAL A 716 -21.63 12.87 14.67
N ALA A 717 -22.13 11.99 15.53
CA ALA A 717 -23.57 11.67 15.61
C ALA A 717 -24.44 12.91 15.78
N SER A 718 -24.00 13.89 16.56
CA SER A 718 -24.76 15.13 16.81
C SER A 718 -24.91 16.05 15.60
N ARG A 719 -24.10 15.88 14.55
CA ARG A 719 -24.09 16.73 13.34
C ARG A 719 -24.92 16.18 12.21
N PHE A 720 -25.13 14.87 12.18
CA PHE A 720 -25.98 14.24 11.17
C PHE A 720 -27.47 14.34 11.58
N SER A 721 -28.29 14.75 10.64
CA SER A 721 -29.71 14.98 10.91
C SER A 721 -30.53 13.71 10.81
N ARG A 722 -30.17 12.81 9.92
CA ARG A 722 -30.92 11.60 9.59
C ARG A 722 -30.00 10.48 9.10
N THR A 723 -30.46 9.27 9.39
CA THR A 723 -29.93 8.04 8.79
C THR A 723 -30.95 7.55 7.75
N ILE A 724 -30.48 7.34 6.51
CA ILE A 724 -31.28 6.80 5.41
C ILE A 724 -30.74 5.38 5.16
N THR A 725 -31.63 4.40 5.34
CA THR A 725 -31.30 2.98 5.17
C THR A 725 -31.70 2.50 3.77
N PHE A 726 -30.72 1.98 3.06
CA PHE A 726 -30.86 1.35 1.75
C PHE A 726 -31.07 -0.15 1.95
N GLN A 727 -32.23 -0.62 1.60
CA GLN A 727 -32.58 -2.04 1.69
C GLN A 727 -32.01 -2.81 0.49
N ASP A 728 -31.77 -4.10 0.67
CA ASP A 728 -31.40 -4.97 -0.43
C ASP A 728 -32.53 -5.10 -1.43
N TYR A 729 -32.20 -5.14 -2.71
CA TYR A 729 -33.18 -5.33 -3.77
C TYR A 729 -33.82 -6.72 -3.72
N ASP A 730 -35.10 -6.80 -4.00
CA ASP A 730 -35.74 -8.08 -4.24
C ASP A 730 -35.48 -8.61 -5.67
N ALA A 731 -35.87 -9.85 -5.96
CA ALA A 731 -35.64 -10.46 -7.27
C ALA A 731 -36.35 -9.72 -8.43
N GLY A 732 -37.49 -9.13 -8.20
CA GLY A 732 -38.21 -8.33 -9.19
C GLY A 732 -37.59 -6.97 -9.43
N GLU A 733 -36.99 -6.37 -8.41
CA GLU A 733 -36.21 -5.14 -8.54
C GLU A 733 -34.89 -5.38 -9.30
N LEU A 734 -34.22 -6.50 -9.04
CA LEU A 734 -32.99 -6.89 -9.79
C LEU A 734 -33.30 -7.19 -11.26
N LEU A 735 -34.44 -7.84 -11.57
CA LEU A 735 -34.93 -8.00 -12.94
C LEU A 735 -35.08 -6.64 -13.63
N ARG A 736 -35.76 -5.68 -12.99
CA ARG A 736 -35.94 -4.33 -13.56
C ARG A 736 -34.66 -3.60 -13.83
N ILE A 737 -33.59 -3.83 -13.00
CA ILE A 737 -32.24 -3.29 -13.25
C ILE A 737 -31.63 -3.92 -14.49
N VAL A 738 -31.80 -5.24 -14.71
CA VAL A 738 -31.36 -5.92 -15.93
C VAL A 738 -32.12 -5.42 -17.15
N GLU A 739 -33.46 -5.27 -17.07
CA GLU A 739 -34.30 -4.71 -18.14
C GLU A 739 -33.83 -3.30 -18.53
N GLN A 740 -33.59 -2.44 -17.54
CA GLN A 740 -33.04 -1.10 -17.79
C GLN A 740 -31.71 -1.12 -18.49
N GLN A 741 -30.77 -2.01 -18.07
CA GLN A 741 -29.47 -2.18 -18.73
C GLN A 741 -29.63 -2.73 -20.14
N ALA A 742 -30.54 -3.66 -20.36
CA ALA A 742 -30.86 -4.18 -21.70
C ALA A 742 -31.35 -3.07 -22.63
N ASP A 743 -32.32 -2.25 -22.17
CA ASP A 743 -32.82 -1.11 -22.93
C ASP A 743 -31.75 -0.05 -23.23
N GLU A 744 -30.90 0.28 -22.28
CA GLU A 744 -29.79 1.23 -22.45
C GLU A 744 -28.79 0.76 -23.52
N HIS A 745 -28.63 -0.57 -23.69
CA HIS A 745 -27.69 -1.18 -24.66
C HIS A 745 -28.40 -1.74 -25.90
N GLU A 746 -29.68 -1.38 -26.14
CA GLU A 746 -30.48 -1.83 -27.28
C GLU A 746 -30.72 -3.36 -27.35
N TYR A 747 -30.63 -4.07 -26.22
CA TYR A 747 -31.04 -5.46 -26.07
C TYR A 747 -32.49 -5.57 -25.61
N ARG A 748 -33.08 -6.73 -25.82
CA ARG A 748 -34.43 -7.09 -25.37
C ARG A 748 -34.41 -8.49 -24.76
N LEU A 749 -35.17 -8.70 -23.71
CA LEU A 749 -35.37 -10.03 -23.15
C LEU A 749 -36.38 -10.82 -24.01
N ALA A 750 -36.02 -12.05 -24.37
CA ALA A 750 -36.89 -12.96 -25.06
C ALA A 750 -37.98 -13.54 -24.11
N ASP A 751 -39.02 -14.11 -24.66
CA ASP A 751 -40.13 -14.71 -23.88
C ASP A 751 -39.59 -15.76 -22.91
N GLY A 752 -39.96 -15.64 -21.63
CA GLY A 752 -39.54 -16.54 -20.55
C GLY A 752 -38.17 -16.19 -19.88
N THR A 753 -37.45 -15.19 -20.40
CA THR A 753 -36.21 -14.74 -19.79
C THR A 753 -36.45 -14.02 -18.48
N ASP A 754 -37.52 -13.27 -18.36
CA ASP A 754 -37.97 -12.57 -17.15
C ASP A 754 -38.19 -13.55 -15.98
N GLU A 755 -38.90 -14.64 -16.23
CA GLU A 755 -39.19 -15.68 -15.24
C GLU A 755 -37.88 -16.40 -14.82
N ALA A 756 -37.00 -16.64 -15.79
CA ALA A 756 -35.69 -17.27 -15.54
C ALA A 756 -34.79 -16.35 -14.69
N LEU A 757 -34.74 -15.04 -14.94
CA LEU A 757 -34.00 -14.05 -14.17
C LEU A 757 -34.53 -13.94 -12.73
N VAL A 758 -35.84 -13.88 -12.52
CA VAL A 758 -36.45 -13.86 -11.17
C VAL A 758 -36.10 -15.11 -10.39
N LYS A 759 -36.15 -16.28 -11.04
CA LYS A 759 -35.75 -17.56 -10.43
C LYS A 759 -34.25 -17.54 -10.08
N TYR A 760 -33.41 -17.05 -10.98
CA TYR A 760 -31.97 -16.92 -10.79
C TYR A 760 -31.66 -16.03 -9.56
N PHE A 761 -32.20 -14.80 -9.51
CA PHE A 761 -31.97 -13.88 -8.39
C PHE A 761 -32.58 -14.35 -7.06
N SER A 762 -33.62 -15.16 -7.10
CA SER A 762 -34.21 -15.80 -5.92
C SER A 762 -33.29 -16.91 -5.35
N ALA A 763 -32.46 -17.53 -6.20
CA ALA A 763 -31.54 -18.59 -5.81
C ALA A 763 -30.18 -18.04 -5.34
N VAL A 764 -29.82 -16.79 -5.69
CA VAL A 764 -28.56 -16.16 -5.27
C VAL A 764 -28.58 -15.92 -3.74
N PRO A 765 -27.59 -16.41 -2.99
CA PRO A 765 -27.55 -16.22 -1.54
C PRO A 765 -27.39 -14.73 -1.17
N LYS A 766 -28.30 -14.20 -0.35
CA LYS A 766 -28.27 -12.82 0.18
C LYS A 766 -27.42 -12.78 1.46
N GLY A 767 -26.08 -12.82 1.33
CA GLY A 767 -25.11 -12.70 2.41
C GLY A 767 -24.35 -11.36 2.38
N PRO A 768 -23.37 -11.16 3.24
CA PRO A 768 -22.55 -9.94 3.27
C PRO A 768 -21.85 -9.60 1.94
N ALA A 769 -21.61 -10.60 1.11
CA ALA A 769 -21.03 -10.46 -0.23
C ALA A 769 -22.05 -10.20 -1.35
N PHE A 770 -23.34 -10.09 -1.03
CA PHE A 770 -24.36 -9.85 -2.05
C PHE A 770 -24.26 -8.43 -2.61
N GLY A 771 -23.94 -8.34 -3.90
CA GLY A 771 -23.63 -7.08 -4.58
C GLY A 771 -24.86 -6.27 -5.07
N ASN A 772 -26.10 -6.71 -4.79
CA ASN A 772 -27.33 -6.01 -5.17
C ASN A 772 -27.35 -5.59 -6.67
N GLY A 773 -27.49 -4.31 -6.98
CA GLY A 773 -27.47 -3.80 -8.35
C GLY A 773 -26.18 -4.06 -9.11
N ARG A 774 -25.04 -4.27 -8.42
CA ARG A 774 -23.78 -4.73 -9.04
C ARG A 774 -23.96 -6.16 -9.56
N THR A 775 -24.58 -7.04 -8.76
CA THR A 775 -24.88 -8.41 -9.19
C THR A 775 -25.81 -8.41 -10.42
N ALA A 776 -26.84 -7.56 -10.45
CA ALA A 776 -27.74 -7.47 -11.61
C ALA A 776 -26.99 -7.05 -12.89
N ARG A 777 -26.09 -6.05 -12.80
CA ARG A 777 -25.25 -5.61 -13.93
C ARG A 777 -24.30 -6.69 -14.40
N GLN A 778 -23.60 -7.37 -13.48
CA GLN A 778 -22.73 -8.49 -13.82
C GLN A 778 -23.48 -9.64 -14.48
N THR A 779 -24.71 -9.92 -14.02
CA THR A 779 -25.57 -10.92 -14.67
C THR A 779 -25.91 -10.49 -16.10
N PHE A 780 -26.28 -9.24 -16.34
CA PHE A 780 -26.52 -8.71 -17.69
C PHE A 780 -25.27 -8.81 -18.57
N GLU A 781 -24.12 -8.38 -18.09
CA GLU A 781 -22.83 -8.49 -18.80
C GLU A 781 -22.53 -9.94 -19.19
N SER A 782 -22.71 -10.89 -18.27
CA SER A 782 -22.51 -12.31 -18.54
C SER A 782 -23.52 -12.86 -19.57
N MET A 783 -24.77 -12.37 -19.55
CA MET A 783 -25.77 -12.73 -20.58
C MET A 783 -25.36 -12.21 -21.95
N VAL A 784 -24.87 -10.97 -22.05
CA VAL A 784 -24.38 -10.38 -23.30
C VAL A 784 -23.18 -11.16 -23.83
N GLU A 785 -22.26 -11.58 -22.98
CA GLU A 785 -21.10 -12.39 -23.37
C GLU A 785 -21.53 -13.76 -23.94
N ARG A 786 -22.45 -14.46 -23.28
CA ARG A 786 -22.98 -15.75 -23.77
C ARG A 786 -23.81 -15.59 -25.05
N HIS A 787 -24.62 -14.55 -25.14
CA HIS A 787 -25.33 -14.18 -26.37
C HIS A 787 -24.34 -13.97 -27.53
N ALA A 788 -23.23 -13.24 -27.32
CA ALA A 788 -22.22 -13.03 -28.34
C ALA A 788 -21.59 -14.36 -28.80
N GLY A 789 -21.31 -15.30 -27.90
CA GLY A 789 -20.87 -16.64 -28.20
C GLY A 789 -21.87 -17.40 -29.08
N ARG A 790 -23.16 -17.38 -28.73
CA ARG A 790 -24.25 -18.05 -29.50
C ARG A 790 -24.41 -17.44 -30.89
N VAL A 791 -24.41 -16.11 -31.00
CA VAL A 791 -24.52 -15.41 -32.30
C VAL A 791 -23.32 -15.65 -33.21
N ALA A 792 -22.12 -15.78 -32.66
CA ALA A 792 -20.91 -16.08 -33.44
C ALA A 792 -20.94 -17.45 -34.16
N GLU A 793 -21.77 -18.40 -33.69
CA GLU A 793 -21.97 -19.70 -34.32
C GLU A 793 -22.98 -19.67 -35.48
N LEU A 794 -23.71 -18.56 -35.66
CA LEU A 794 -24.70 -18.42 -36.74
C LEU A 794 -24.01 -17.98 -38.01
N SER A 795 -24.34 -18.65 -39.13
CA SER A 795 -23.81 -18.27 -40.46
C SER A 795 -24.39 -16.96 -41.02
N GLU A 796 -25.63 -16.59 -40.60
CA GLU A 796 -26.28 -15.32 -40.86
C GLU A 796 -27.10 -14.94 -39.61
N ALA A 797 -26.90 -13.73 -39.07
CA ALA A 797 -27.60 -13.21 -37.90
C ALA A 797 -28.58 -12.11 -38.38
N ASP A 798 -29.87 -12.29 -38.14
CA ASP A 798 -30.85 -11.23 -38.31
C ASP A 798 -30.87 -10.27 -37.13
N LYS A 799 -31.68 -9.21 -37.23
CA LYS A 799 -31.72 -8.18 -36.19
C LYS A 799 -32.20 -8.74 -34.83
N ASP A 800 -33.11 -9.68 -34.83
CA ASP A 800 -33.61 -10.29 -33.60
C ASP A 800 -32.57 -11.20 -32.96
N ALA A 801 -31.78 -11.95 -33.74
CA ALA A 801 -30.63 -12.70 -33.23
C ALA A 801 -29.58 -11.82 -32.58
N LEU A 802 -29.38 -10.59 -33.08
CA LEU A 802 -28.42 -9.64 -32.55
C LEU A 802 -28.89 -8.87 -31.31
N THR A 803 -30.19 -8.88 -30.97
CA THR A 803 -30.78 -8.05 -29.91
C THR A 803 -31.49 -8.83 -28.81
N LEU A 804 -31.84 -10.12 -29.02
CA LEU A 804 -32.60 -10.90 -28.06
C LEU A 804 -31.72 -11.74 -27.14
N LEU A 805 -31.85 -11.50 -25.83
CA LEU A 805 -31.27 -12.31 -24.77
C LEU A 805 -32.25 -13.39 -24.34
N TYR A 806 -31.81 -14.65 -24.36
CA TYR A 806 -32.64 -15.83 -24.07
C TYR A 806 -32.32 -16.37 -22.64
N PRO A 807 -33.20 -17.22 -22.07
CA PRO A 807 -32.92 -17.88 -20.78
C PRO A 807 -31.64 -18.70 -20.76
N GLU A 808 -31.20 -19.23 -21.90
CA GLU A 808 -29.94 -20.00 -22.06
C GLU A 808 -28.67 -19.12 -21.98
N ASP A 809 -28.83 -17.82 -22.16
CA ASP A 809 -27.75 -16.85 -21.99
C ASP A 809 -27.49 -16.53 -20.49
N LEU A 810 -28.31 -16.99 -19.54
CA LEU A 810 -28.12 -16.82 -18.10
C LEU A 810 -26.91 -17.62 -17.59
N PRO A 811 -26.07 -17.04 -16.74
CA PRO A 811 -25.02 -17.79 -16.05
C PRO A 811 -25.61 -18.81 -15.06
N GLU A 812 -24.85 -19.84 -14.70
CA GLU A 812 -25.23 -20.70 -13.58
C GLU A 812 -25.23 -19.89 -12.27
N PRO A 813 -26.23 -20.08 -11.38
CA PRO A 813 -26.21 -19.38 -10.10
C PRO A 813 -24.96 -19.81 -9.29
N PRO A 814 -24.32 -18.88 -8.56
CA PRO A 814 -23.17 -19.21 -7.75
C PRO A 814 -23.55 -20.24 -6.68
N GLU A 815 -22.70 -21.25 -6.49
CA GLU A 815 -22.91 -22.25 -5.44
C GLU A 815 -22.96 -21.58 -4.05
N PRO A 816 -23.84 -22.01 -3.17
CA PRO A 816 -23.87 -21.49 -1.80
C PRO A 816 -22.57 -21.89 -1.06
N PHE A 817 -21.84 -20.88 -0.57
CA PHE A 817 -20.64 -21.08 0.28
C PHE A 817 -21.00 -21.68 1.62
#